data_fccfa01e500653cfa8141a1b9c5d7c99
#
_entry.id   fccfa01e500653cfa8141a1b9c5d7c99
#
_cell.length_a   1.000
_cell.length_b   1.000
_cell.length_c   1.000
_cell.angle_alpha   90.00
_cell.angle_beta   90.00
_cell.angle_gamma   90.00
#
_symmetry.space_group_name_H-M   'P 1'
#
loop_
_entity.id
_entity.type
_entity.pdbx_description
1 polymer ?
#
loop_
_entity_poly.entity_id
_entity_poly.type
_entity_poly.pdbx_seq_one_letter_code
_entity_poly.pdbx_strand_id
1 'polypeptide(L)'
;MAVAGVQVSDVAWRARLRVPLTRGAQLLALSGFALAQPLFDLLGKNAEFFAVRGSTPWDIVFFALVVTFGPALVLLAVELAVSLVSATSALVLHYVFLAFLGAVFGIQVVKRTDLTDTTALIAGAVLIGVAIALAAWRFPPARSFLTILSAAPIVFLALFLLNTPVEKLVLESGNAQAAAIRIRATTPVVFLLFDEFPVIDLQDGSGAIDAKRFPNFAKLAAGSTWYRDTTTLSASTTVAVPAILSGKKPVPGALPTYHDHPDNLFTLLGSRYRMVVKESQTRLCPPRLCKRKNGNTESRLSSLYSDVRIVYLHLLSPPGLEDRLPIIDESWGNFGGKSTASLGPAGQRLPKVDLNTFYLSRVPDFNRFVGSFRKPGNGPPTLYFLHVLLPHTPWLYLPDGRVRAVAATNAPGRNGELWFNRQLAVQAWQRHLLQLGYTDRLLARFLHRLHTTGLWDKAVIVVTADHGVSFRGGDLRRHPTRTNLAELAFTPLFIKLPGQDHGRVVDEHVQTVDILPTIAGALGIKVPWKADGRSVIAGGRPPTPVDVAGVRASYAATLAQRRASLARQLSLFGSGSWDRRFAGIGVYRGLVGSHPAALGLQASGGAAATVDQVGSKLLRRLPRRSRLVPSQLAGTLAGVRPGTALAVALNGRIAAVTVAYRNPGGGPVRFSALAGESAFRTGRNSVRVFVVRGAASHPRLEALQTSLSG
;
A
#
# COMPACT_ATOMS: atom_id res chain seq x y z
N MET A 1 46.20 19.26 59.17
CA MET A 1 46.66 19.06 57.77
C MET A 1 45.87 17.96 57.07
N ALA A 2 44.53 18.06 56.88
CA ALA A 2 43.75 17.05 56.20
C ALA A 2 42.54 17.57 55.40
N VAL A 3 42.54 18.85 55.04
CA VAL A 3 41.39 19.44 54.29
C VAL A 3 41.75 19.89 52.84
N ALA A 4 43.04 19.91 52.52
CA ALA A 4 43.51 20.38 51.17
C ALA A 4 43.50 19.26 50.09
N GLY A 5 43.44 17.99 50.43
CA GLY A 5 43.54 16.87 49.49
C GLY A 5 42.24 16.50 48.70
N VAL A 6 41.09 16.85 49.25
CA VAL A 6 39.80 16.46 48.67
C VAL A 6 39.36 17.46 47.54
N GLN A 7 39.72 18.72 47.64
CA GLN A 7 39.33 19.71 46.60
C GLN A 7 40.08 19.57 45.29
N VAL A 8 41.32 19.08 45.29
CA VAL A 8 42.14 18.92 44.06
C VAL A 8 41.65 17.72 43.22
N SER A 9 41.15 16.66 43.86
CA SER A 9 40.60 15.50 43.16
C SER A 9 39.28 15.83 42.47
N ASP A 10 38.41 16.63 43.09
CA ASP A 10 37.12 17.03 42.54
C ASP A 10 37.22 17.96 41.31
N VAL A 11 38.24 18.81 41.24
CA VAL A 11 38.48 19.70 40.10
C VAL A 11 39.08 18.90 38.92
N ALA A 12 39.95 17.94 39.20
CA ALA A 12 40.60 17.13 38.16
C ALA A 12 39.64 16.16 37.46
N TRP A 13 38.72 15.50 38.17
CA TRP A 13 37.75 14.61 37.53
C TRP A 13 36.66 15.40 36.78
N ARG A 14 36.21 16.54 37.28
CA ARG A 14 35.32 17.47 36.58
C ARG A 14 35.91 17.99 35.27
N ALA A 15 37.22 18.32 35.23
CA ALA A 15 37.89 18.70 34.00
C ALA A 15 38.00 17.54 33.00
N ARG A 16 38.25 16.33 33.47
CA ARG A 16 38.29 15.11 32.62
C ARG A 16 36.95 14.72 32.02
N LEU A 17 35.84 14.99 32.68
CA LEU A 17 34.46 14.72 32.16
C LEU A 17 33.92 15.85 31.25
N ARG A 18 34.41 17.09 31.36
CA ARG A 18 33.93 18.23 30.55
C ARG A 18 34.13 18.01 29.06
N VAL A 19 35.27 17.45 28.63
CA VAL A 19 35.58 17.26 27.21
C VAL A 19 34.65 16.22 26.56
N PRO A 20 34.45 15.00 27.10
CA PRO A 20 33.54 14.06 26.52
C PRO A 20 32.09 14.53 26.57
N LEU A 21 31.65 15.25 27.61
CA LEU A 21 30.32 15.80 27.70
C LEU A 21 30.02 16.86 26.63
N THR A 22 30.96 17.78 26.38
CA THR A 22 30.80 18.80 25.33
C THR A 22 30.79 18.16 23.93
N ARG A 23 31.65 17.18 23.65
CA ARG A 23 31.69 16.44 22.40
C ARG A 23 30.37 15.64 22.21
N GLY A 24 29.91 14.94 23.24
CA GLY A 24 28.65 14.24 23.23
C GLY A 24 27.46 15.16 22.95
N ALA A 25 27.43 16.35 23.55
CA ALA A 25 26.41 17.36 23.29
C ALA A 25 26.43 17.84 21.84
N GLN A 26 27.58 18.08 21.24
CA GLN A 26 27.72 18.50 19.84
C GLN A 26 27.28 17.38 18.87
N LEU A 27 27.64 16.13 19.15
CA LEU A 27 27.18 14.98 18.40
C LEU A 27 25.66 14.80 18.52
N LEU A 28 25.10 14.98 19.73
CA LEU A 28 23.67 14.93 19.98
C LEU A 28 22.93 16.04 19.19
N ALA A 29 23.44 17.25 19.18
CA ALA A 29 22.87 18.35 18.41
C ALA A 29 22.77 17.99 16.92
N LEU A 30 23.89 17.64 16.29
CA LEU A 30 23.90 17.36 14.84
C LEU A 30 23.16 16.07 14.48
N SER A 31 23.28 15.01 15.27
CA SER A 31 22.47 13.78 15.03
C SER A 31 20.97 14.06 15.17
N GLY A 32 20.59 14.93 16.09
CA GLY A 32 19.21 15.35 16.26
C GLY A 32 18.63 16.02 15.01
N PHE A 33 19.35 16.96 14.42
CA PHE A 33 18.94 17.62 13.17
C PHE A 33 19.08 16.72 11.94
N ALA A 34 20.10 15.88 11.89
CA ALA A 34 20.33 14.97 10.78
C ALA A 34 19.31 13.80 10.74
N LEU A 35 18.98 13.21 11.90
CA LEU A 35 18.17 11.98 11.97
C LEU A 35 16.84 12.17 12.71
N ALA A 36 16.86 12.69 13.96
CA ALA A 36 15.68 12.67 14.82
C ALA A 36 14.59 13.60 14.28
N GLN A 37 14.92 14.86 14.00
CA GLN A 37 13.95 15.85 13.54
C GLN A 37 13.20 15.43 12.26
N PRO A 38 13.88 15.02 11.15
CA PRO A 38 13.18 14.65 9.93
C PRO A 38 12.34 13.38 10.07
N LEU A 39 12.81 12.40 10.86
CA LEU A 39 12.04 11.20 11.15
C LEU A 39 10.80 11.49 12.00
N PHE A 40 10.94 12.33 13.03
CA PHE A 40 9.84 12.68 13.91
C PHE A 40 8.81 13.56 13.22
N ASP A 41 9.23 14.49 12.36
CA ASP A 41 8.30 15.27 11.54
C ASP A 41 7.49 14.36 10.59
N LEU A 42 8.17 13.44 9.89
CA LEU A 42 7.51 12.53 8.96
C LEU A 42 6.58 11.55 9.69
N LEU A 43 7.09 10.85 10.71
CA LEU A 43 6.33 9.80 11.41
C LEU A 43 5.28 10.38 12.36
N GLY A 44 5.50 11.57 12.89
CA GLY A 44 4.53 12.31 13.69
C GLY A 44 3.29 12.70 12.88
N LYS A 45 3.47 13.08 11.61
CA LYS A 45 2.37 13.37 10.67
C LYS A 45 1.69 12.10 10.15
N ASN A 46 2.36 10.95 10.23
CA ASN A 46 1.88 9.65 9.74
C ASN A 46 1.82 8.62 10.87
N ALA A 47 1.15 8.96 11.97
CA ALA A 47 1.04 8.10 13.14
C ALA A 47 0.33 6.76 12.85
N GLU A 48 -0.42 6.67 11.73
CA GLU A 48 -0.97 5.41 11.20
C GLU A 48 0.11 4.36 10.99
N PHE A 49 1.35 4.76 10.68
CA PHE A 49 2.50 3.85 10.57
C PHE A 49 2.66 2.98 11.82
N PHE A 50 2.55 3.57 13.01
CA PHE A 50 2.61 2.82 14.27
C PHE A 50 1.30 2.08 14.56
N ALA A 51 0.16 2.73 14.31
CA ALA A 51 -1.16 2.17 14.56
C ALA A 51 -1.40 0.89 13.75
N VAL A 52 -1.19 0.92 12.44
CA VAL A 52 -1.38 -0.23 11.53
C VAL A 52 -0.43 -1.37 11.87
N ARG A 53 0.81 -1.09 12.22
CA ARG A 53 1.80 -2.09 12.67
C ARG A 53 1.41 -2.74 14.00
N GLY A 54 0.57 -2.08 14.80
CA GLY A 54 0.24 -2.50 16.17
C GLY A 54 1.42 -2.32 17.12
N SER A 55 2.21 -1.26 16.91
CA SER A 55 3.26 -0.86 17.85
C SER A 55 2.65 -0.56 19.22
N THR A 56 3.29 -1.06 20.27
CA THR A 56 2.89 -0.75 21.64
C THR A 56 3.43 0.63 22.05
N PRO A 57 2.88 1.29 23.10
CA PRO A 57 3.43 2.53 23.63
C PRO A 57 4.93 2.42 23.90
N TRP A 58 5.38 1.29 24.48
CA TRP A 58 6.78 1.02 24.75
C TRP A 58 7.64 0.93 23.48
N ASP A 59 7.14 0.27 22.42
CA ASP A 59 7.86 0.18 21.14
C ASP A 59 8.11 1.59 20.56
N ILE A 60 7.13 2.50 20.68
CA ILE A 60 7.21 3.87 20.16
C ILE A 60 8.17 4.71 20.99
N VAL A 61 8.04 4.69 22.31
CA VAL A 61 8.93 5.44 23.22
C VAL A 61 10.37 4.96 23.10
N PHE A 62 10.60 3.64 23.12
CA PHE A 62 11.93 3.08 22.95
C PHE A 62 12.56 3.46 21.60
N PHE A 63 11.77 3.37 20.52
CA PHE A 63 12.19 3.84 19.20
C PHE A 63 12.61 5.31 19.24
N ALA A 64 11.81 6.17 19.82
CA ALA A 64 12.07 7.62 19.87
C ALA A 64 13.34 7.94 20.69
N LEU A 65 13.55 7.26 21.81
CA LEU A 65 14.77 7.38 22.62
C LEU A 65 16.02 6.92 21.85
N VAL A 66 15.95 5.77 21.16
CA VAL A 66 17.08 5.25 20.37
C VAL A 66 17.41 6.15 19.21
N VAL A 67 16.43 6.69 18.50
CA VAL A 67 16.68 7.64 17.39
C VAL A 67 17.28 8.96 17.90
N THR A 68 16.86 9.41 19.07
CA THR A 68 17.38 10.67 19.66
C THR A 68 18.80 10.51 20.17
N PHE A 69 19.07 9.50 21.00
CA PHE A 69 20.32 9.40 21.74
C PHE A 69 21.30 8.38 21.14
N GLY A 70 20.79 7.32 20.51
CA GLY A 70 21.58 6.20 20.01
C GLY A 70 22.74 6.59 19.09
N PRO A 71 22.51 7.37 18.01
CA PRO A 71 23.58 7.76 17.11
C PRO A 71 24.69 8.55 17.81
N ALA A 72 24.33 9.54 18.64
CA ALA A 72 25.30 10.34 19.38
C ALA A 72 26.11 9.49 20.38
N LEU A 73 25.46 8.56 21.09
CA LEU A 73 26.12 7.67 22.04
C LEU A 73 27.09 6.71 21.34
N VAL A 74 26.71 6.15 20.19
CA VAL A 74 27.58 5.26 19.40
C VAL A 74 28.81 6.02 18.92
N LEU A 75 28.65 7.21 18.34
CA LEU A 75 29.76 8.02 17.85
C LEU A 75 30.67 8.45 19.00
N LEU A 76 30.11 8.88 20.13
CA LEU A 76 30.90 9.23 21.33
C LEU A 76 31.65 8.00 21.88
N ALA A 77 31.04 6.82 21.90
CA ALA A 77 31.73 5.62 22.35
C ALA A 77 32.92 5.26 21.46
N VAL A 78 32.78 5.44 20.14
CA VAL A 78 33.89 5.26 19.19
C VAL A 78 35.00 6.31 19.45
N GLU A 79 34.67 7.61 19.68
CA GLU A 79 35.64 8.64 20.02
C GLU A 79 36.38 8.31 21.33
N LEU A 80 35.66 7.85 22.33
CA LEU A 80 36.25 7.46 23.61
C LEU A 80 37.23 6.29 23.45
N ALA A 81 36.83 5.26 22.68
CA ALA A 81 37.70 4.12 22.38
C ALA A 81 38.98 4.57 21.66
N VAL A 82 38.90 5.46 20.66
CA VAL A 82 40.06 6.01 19.96
C VAL A 82 40.91 6.91 20.90
N SER A 83 40.27 7.61 21.84
CA SER A 83 40.99 8.46 22.80
C SER A 83 41.90 7.68 23.76
N LEU A 84 41.64 6.39 23.98
CA LEU A 84 42.49 5.49 24.75
C LEU A 84 43.84 5.25 24.05
N VAL A 85 43.90 5.41 22.72
CA VAL A 85 45.11 5.23 21.91
C VAL A 85 45.75 6.57 21.63
N SER A 86 44.96 7.57 21.21
CA SER A 86 45.46 8.91 20.86
C SER A 86 44.37 9.98 21.00
N ALA A 87 44.62 10.94 21.87
CA ALA A 87 43.73 12.09 22.06
C ALA A 87 43.62 12.97 20.79
N THR A 88 44.67 13.11 20.00
CA THR A 88 44.70 13.84 18.75
C THR A 88 43.84 13.17 17.70
N SER A 89 43.97 11.84 17.55
CA SER A 89 43.13 11.05 16.61
C SER A 89 41.68 11.12 17.00
N ALA A 90 41.31 11.06 18.27
CA ALA A 90 39.93 11.24 18.74
C ALA A 90 39.38 12.63 18.44
N LEU A 91 40.22 13.68 18.50
CA LEU A 91 39.83 15.04 18.15
C LEU A 91 39.56 15.18 16.64
N VAL A 92 40.42 14.63 15.79
CA VAL A 92 40.22 14.61 14.33
C VAL A 92 38.96 13.86 14.00
N LEU A 93 38.74 12.69 14.61
CA LEU A 93 37.57 11.87 14.42
C LEU A 93 36.26 12.61 14.79
N HIS A 94 36.31 13.40 15.89
CA HIS A 94 35.20 14.26 16.28
C HIS A 94 34.76 15.21 15.14
N TYR A 95 35.71 15.95 14.55
CA TYR A 95 35.38 16.85 13.44
C TYR A 95 34.97 16.12 12.17
N VAL A 96 35.48 14.92 11.92
CA VAL A 96 35.00 14.05 10.83
C VAL A 96 33.53 13.66 11.06
N PHE A 97 33.16 13.31 12.29
CA PHE A 97 31.74 13.02 12.63
C PHE A 97 30.84 14.24 12.51
N LEU A 98 31.33 15.44 12.94
CA LEU A 98 30.59 16.68 12.73
C LEU A 98 30.39 16.99 11.24
N ALA A 99 31.42 16.79 10.40
CA ALA A 99 31.34 16.98 8.96
C ALA A 99 30.34 15.97 8.33
N PHE A 100 30.40 14.72 8.73
CA PHE A 100 29.50 13.68 8.24
C PHE A 100 28.03 13.97 8.61
N LEU A 101 27.74 14.22 9.88
CA LEU A 101 26.37 14.55 10.34
C LEU A 101 25.88 15.86 9.71
N GLY A 102 26.78 16.85 9.58
CA GLY A 102 26.48 18.09 8.88
C GLY A 102 26.18 17.89 7.40
N ALA A 103 26.85 16.96 6.70
CA ALA A 103 26.55 16.61 5.32
C ALA A 103 25.19 15.89 5.21
N VAL A 104 24.87 14.98 6.12
CA VAL A 104 23.56 14.33 6.18
C VAL A 104 22.43 15.34 6.39
N PHE A 105 22.62 16.31 7.27
CA PHE A 105 21.71 17.44 7.42
C PHE A 105 21.67 18.29 6.14
N GLY A 106 22.83 18.55 5.53
CA GLY A 106 23.01 19.32 4.30
C GLY A 106 22.21 18.75 3.12
N ILE A 107 22.13 17.42 2.98
CA ILE A 107 21.28 16.77 1.95
C ILE A 107 19.83 17.25 2.07
N GLN A 108 19.29 17.31 3.28
CA GLN A 108 17.90 17.73 3.51
C GLN A 108 17.67 19.21 3.21
N VAL A 109 18.67 20.03 3.46
CA VAL A 109 18.64 21.47 3.15
C VAL A 109 18.70 21.68 1.63
N VAL A 110 19.66 21.03 0.95
CA VAL A 110 19.85 21.18 -0.50
C VAL A 110 18.68 20.58 -1.28
N LYS A 111 18.06 19.51 -0.81
CA LYS A 111 16.83 18.93 -1.45
C LYS A 111 15.62 19.88 -1.44
N ARG A 112 15.64 20.93 -0.64
CA ARG A 112 14.58 21.98 -0.66
C ARG A 112 14.82 23.05 -1.71
N THR A 113 15.98 23.03 -2.37
CA THR A 113 16.26 23.87 -3.53
C THR A 113 15.84 23.17 -4.82
N ASP A 114 15.79 23.91 -5.94
CA ASP A 114 15.42 23.37 -7.26
C ASP A 114 16.55 22.56 -7.93
N LEU A 115 17.60 22.19 -7.19
CA LEU A 115 18.73 21.40 -7.69
C LEU A 115 18.27 19.95 -7.95
N THR A 116 18.26 19.56 -9.23
CA THR A 116 17.89 18.20 -9.68
C THR A 116 19.09 17.33 -9.98
N ASP A 117 20.29 17.90 -10.17
CA ASP A 117 21.50 17.13 -10.43
C ASP A 117 22.02 16.45 -9.14
N THR A 118 22.13 15.14 -9.20
CA THR A 118 22.55 14.30 -8.06
C THR A 118 23.95 14.66 -7.56
N THR A 119 24.88 14.96 -8.48
CA THR A 119 26.27 15.25 -8.13
C THR A 119 26.39 16.61 -7.43
N ALA A 120 25.70 17.62 -7.97
CA ALA A 120 25.66 18.95 -7.38
C ALA A 120 25.00 18.92 -5.98
N LEU A 121 23.94 18.13 -5.81
CA LEU A 121 23.27 17.97 -4.53
C LEU A 121 24.19 17.34 -3.47
N ILE A 122 24.88 16.27 -3.81
CA ILE A 122 25.85 15.63 -2.90
C ILE A 122 27.00 16.55 -2.59
N ALA A 123 27.57 17.23 -3.60
CA ALA A 123 28.65 18.17 -3.40
C ALA A 123 28.24 19.33 -2.47
N GLY A 124 27.06 19.92 -2.68
CA GLY A 124 26.53 20.97 -1.79
C GLY A 124 26.35 20.50 -0.35
N ALA A 125 25.83 19.27 -0.17
CA ALA A 125 25.67 18.68 1.14
C ALA A 125 27.01 18.45 1.86
N VAL A 126 28.03 17.97 1.15
CA VAL A 126 29.38 17.77 1.69
C VAL A 126 30.01 19.12 2.06
N LEU A 127 29.86 20.15 1.22
CA LEU A 127 30.35 21.50 1.51
C LEU A 127 29.69 22.05 2.79
N ILE A 128 28.42 21.88 3.01
CA ILE A 128 27.74 22.28 4.25
C ILE A 128 28.32 21.54 5.45
N GLY A 129 28.52 20.23 5.35
CA GLY A 129 29.12 19.44 6.43
C GLY A 129 30.54 19.86 6.78
N VAL A 130 31.40 20.08 5.77
CA VAL A 130 32.76 20.57 5.95
C VAL A 130 32.77 21.98 6.56
N ALA A 131 31.88 22.87 6.10
CA ALA A 131 31.75 24.22 6.65
C ALA A 131 31.40 24.23 8.15
N ILE A 132 30.46 23.37 8.56
CA ILE A 132 30.07 23.19 9.97
C ILE A 132 31.25 22.69 10.79
N ALA A 133 31.99 21.68 10.32
CA ALA A 133 33.15 21.14 11.03
C ALA A 133 34.28 22.15 11.14
N LEU A 134 34.58 22.88 10.05
CA LEU A 134 35.60 23.96 10.04
C LEU A 134 35.20 25.12 10.95
N ALA A 135 33.95 25.54 10.95
CA ALA A 135 33.42 26.55 11.85
C ALA A 135 33.59 26.12 13.32
N ALA A 136 33.22 24.90 13.64
CA ALA A 136 33.39 24.34 14.98
C ALA A 136 34.84 24.18 15.36
N TRP A 137 35.74 23.85 14.43
CA TRP A 137 37.17 23.77 14.67
C TRP A 137 37.80 25.15 14.91
N ARG A 138 37.49 26.15 14.07
CA ARG A 138 38.16 27.46 14.03
C ARG A 138 37.58 28.45 15.03
N PHE A 139 36.25 28.38 15.32
CA PHE A 139 35.55 29.41 16.08
C PHE A 139 34.94 28.86 17.39
N PRO A 140 35.43 29.29 18.57
CA PRO A 140 34.84 28.88 19.85
C PRO A 140 33.31 29.15 19.98
N PRO A 141 32.78 30.28 19.49
CA PRO A 141 31.34 30.51 19.53
C PRO A 141 30.54 29.47 18.79
N ALA A 142 31.03 28.94 17.66
CA ALA A 142 30.33 27.87 16.90
C ALA A 142 30.26 26.56 17.71
N ARG A 143 31.31 26.21 18.44
CA ARG A 143 31.31 25.07 19.38
C ARG A 143 30.33 25.26 20.50
N SER A 144 30.30 26.44 21.11
CA SER A 144 29.33 26.75 22.17
C SER A 144 27.90 26.72 21.66
N PHE A 145 27.66 27.25 20.47
CA PHE A 145 26.34 27.18 19.80
C PHE A 145 25.87 25.74 19.56
N LEU A 146 26.73 24.87 19.01
CA LEU A 146 26.42 23.46 18.84
C LEU A 146 26.14 22.77 20.18
N THR A 147 26.88 23.13 21.23
CA THR A 147 26.63 22.56 22.57
C THR A 147 25.26 23.00 23.12
N ILE A 148 24.87 24.26 22.95
CA ILE A 148 23.54 24.75 23.35
C ILE A 148 22.45 24.09 22.52
N LEU A 149 22.66 23.87 21.23
CA LEU A 149 21.73 23.20 20.34
C LEU A 149 21.46 21.74 20.73
N SER A 150 22.26 21.14 21.62
CA SER A 150 21.99 19.76 22.12
C SER A 150 20.68 19.63 22.89
N ALA A 151 20.07 20.73 23.32
CA ALA A 151 18.73 20.73 23.87
C ALA A 151 17.64 20.48 22.82
N ALA A 152 17.88 20.84 21.55
CA ALA A 152 16.89 20.74 20.48
C ALA A 152 16.41 19.29 20.23
N PRO A 153 17.24 18.25 20.17
CA PRO A 153 16.78 16.86 20.02
C PRO A 153 15.85 16.40 21.14
N ILE A 154 16.03 16.90 22.37
CA ILE A 154 15.14 16.61 23.50
C ILE A 154 13.78 17.27 23.26
N VAL A 155 13.77 18.50 22.74
CA VAL A 155 12.53 19.20 22.36
C VAL A 155 11.85 18.46 21.21
N PHE A 156 12.59 17.98 20.19
CA PHE A 156 12.00 17.19 19.10
C PHE A 156 11.38 15.90 19.59
N LEU A 157 12.04 15.22 20.52
CA LEU A 157 11.50 14.02 21.18
C LEU A 157 10.20 14.32 21.93
N ALA A 158 10.20 15.39 22.72
CA ALA A 158 9.00 15.80 23.48
C ALA A 158 7.85 16.18 22.54
N LEU A 159 8.11 16.98 21.50
CA LEU A 159 7.11 17.35 20.50
C LEU A 159 6.55 16.12 19.78
N PHE A 160 7.40 15.17 19.38
CA PHE A 160 6.99 13.94 18.73
C PHE A 160 6.05 13.12 19.61
N LEU A 161 6.38 12.94 20.89
CA LEU A 161 5.60 12.09 21.79
C LEU A 161 4.37 12.78 22.38
N LEU A 162 4.35 14.14 22.47
CA LEU A 162 3.35 14.89 23.23
C LEU A 162 2.55 15.91 22.40
N ASN A 163 2.97 16.20 21.15
CA ASN A 163 2.33 17.23 20.32
C ASN A 163 2.10 16.78 18.87
N THR A 164 2.09 15.47 18.61
CA THR A 164 1.69 14.87 17.34
C THR A 164 0.61 13.84 17.59
N PRO A 165 -0.10 13.34 16.54
CA PRO A 165 -1.05 12.23 16.69
C PRO A 165 -0.48 10.96 17.33
N VAL A 166 0.85 10.83 17.46
CA VAL A 166 1.53 9.72 18.17
C VAL A 166 1.22 9.75 19.67
N GLU A 167 0.95 10.94 20.27
CA GLU A 167 0.52 11.10 21.67
C GLU A 167 -0.63 10.15 22.02
N LYS A 168 -1.62 10.03 21.14
CA LYS A 168 -2.77 9.14 21.32
C LYS A 168 -2.38 7.66 21.43
N LEU A 169 -1.31 7.25 20.76
CA LEU A 169 -0.80 5.89 20.82
C LEU A 169 0.07 5.60 22.05
N VAL A 170 0.62 6.66 22.66
CA VAL A 170 1.55 6.55 23.79
C VAL A 170 0.85 6.78 25.13
N LEU A 171 0.01 7.83 25.23
CA LEU A 171 -0.59 8.27 26.48
C LEU A 171 -2.02 7.76 26.70
N GLU A 172 -2.79 7.56 25.62
CA GLU A 172 -4.16 7.10 25.74
C GLU A 172 -4.22 5.59 25.96
N SER A 173 -4.27 5.19 27.22
CA SER A 173 -4.61 3.82 27.67
C SER A 173 -6.13 3.59 27.72
N GLY A 174 -6.87 4.08 26.70
CA GLY A 174 -8.32 3.95 26.65
C GLY A 174 -8.77 2.49 26.71
N ASN A 175 -9.51 2.13 27.74
CA ASN A 175 -10.17 0.83 27.90
C ASN A 175 -11.47 0.82 27.10
N ALA A 176 -11.40 0.73 25.75
CA ALA A 176 -12.62 0.46 24.99
C ALA A 176 -13.19 -0.89 25.44
N GLN A 177 -14.32 -0.84 26.08
CA GLN A 177 -15.05 -2.00 26.59
C GLN A 177 -16.18 -2.36 25.61
N ALA A 178 -16.66 -3.62 25.69
CA ALA A 178 -17.91 -3.97 25.04
C ALA A 178 -19.03 -3.04 25.53
N ALA A 179 -19.91 -2.63 24.61
CA ALA A 179 -21.04 -1.78 24.96
C ALA A 179 -21.89 -2.47 26.05
N ALA A 180 -22.27 -1.70 27.05
CA ALA A 180 -23.08 -2.18 28.18
C ALA A 180 -24.55 -2.36 27.77
N ILE A 181 -24.80 -3.15 26.71
CA ILE A 181 -26.13 -3.46 26.19
C ILE A 181 -26.43 -4.94 26.31
N ARG A 182 -27.68 -5.26 26.59
CA ARG A 182 -28.15 -6.66 26.65
C ARG A 182 -28.53 -7.13 25.25
N ILE A 183 -27.65 -7.93 24.64
CA ILE A 183 -27.88 -8.52 23.32
C ILE A 183 -28.56 -9.88 23.50
N ARG A 184 -29.77 -10.03 22.94
CA ARG A 184 -30.52 -11.31 22.90
C ARG A 184 -30.33 -12.07 21.59
N ALA A 185 -29.75 -11.43 20.56
CA ALA A 185 -29.56 -12.04 19.25
C ALA A 185 -28.67 -13.29 19.33
N THR A 186 -29.07 -14.33 18.60
CA THR A 186 -28.33 -15.58 18.42
C THR A 186 -27.83 -15.77 16.99
N THR A 187 -28.14 -14.80 16.13
CA THR A 187 -27.83 -14.80 14.69
C THR A 187 -26.34 -14.50 14.47
N PRO A 188 -25.58 -15.37 13.81
CA PRO A 188 -24.20 -15.07 13.44
C PRO A 188 -24.10 -13.89 12.46
N VAL A 189 -22.96 -13.23 12.45
CA VAL A 189 -22.65 -12.16 11.49
C VAL A 189 -21.40 -12.54 10.71
N VAL A 190 -21.44 -12.46 9.38
CA VAL A 190 -20.29 -12.67 8.49
C VAL A 190 -20.06 -11.41 7.68
N PHE A 191 -18.93 -10.76 7.88
CA PHE A 191 -18.60 -9.52 7.21
C PHE A 191 -17.28 -9.66 6.43
N LEU A 192 -17.39 -9.63 5.10
CA LEU A 192 -16.24 -9.63 4.18
C LEU A 192 -16.10 -8.25 3.57
N LEU A 193 -14.98 -7.59 3.88
CA LEU A 193 -14.64 -6.26 3.38
C LEU A 193 -13.46 -6.36 2.42
N PHE A 194 -13.66 -5.97 1.17
CA PHE A 194 -12.65 -5.83 0.14
C PHE A 194 -12.02 -4.44 0.16
N ASP A 195 -10.96 -4.24 -0.62
CA ASP A 195 -10.17 -3.01 -0.70
C ASP A 195 -9.95 -2.58 -2.15
N GLU A 196 -10.13 -1.28 -2.44
CA GLU A 196 -9.97 -0.70 -3.78
C GLU A 196 -10.87 -1.34 -4.85
N PHE A 197 -12.17 -1.41 -4.59
CA PHE A 197 -13.08 -2.11 -5.47
C PHE A 197 -14.23 -1.22 -5.98
N PRO A 198 -14.07 -0.54 -7.15
CA PRO A 198 -15.16 0.20 -7.80
C PRO A 198 -16.29 -0.76 -8.24
N VAL A 199 -17.54 -0.39 -8.00
CA VAL A 199 -18.69 -1.22 -8.40
C VAL A 199 -18.78 -1.43 -9.93
N ILE A 200 -18.33 -0.44 -10.72
CA ILE A 200 -18.33 -0.52 -12.19
C ILE A 200 -17.51 -1.70 -12.72
N ASP A 201 -16.52 -2.16 -11.97
CA ASP A 201 -15.65 -3.26 -12.37
C ASP A 201 -16.36 -4.62 -12.38
N LEU A 202 -17.52 -4.72 -11.72
CA LEU A 202 -18.41 -5.90 -11.79
C LEU A 202 -19.43 -5.82 -12.93
N GLN A 203 -19.70 -4.64 -13.49
CA GLN A 203 -20.88 -4.38 -14.30
C GLN A 203 -20.67 -4.66 -15.80
N ASP A 204 -21.71 -5.14 -16.45
CA ASP A 204 -21.85 -5.19 -17.90
C ASP A 204 -22.56 -3.93 -18.44
N GLY A 205 -22.87 -3.91 -19.75
CA GLY A 205 -23.49 -2.77 -20.41
C GLY A 205 -24.91 -2.42 -19.94
N SER A 206 -25.59 -3.34 -19.28
CA SER A 206 -26.91 -3.09 -18.67
C SER A 206 -26.81 -2.55 -17.24
N GLY A 207 -25.61 -2.49 -16.69
CA GLY A 207 -25.38 -2.17 -15.29
C GLY A 207 -25.66 -3.33 -14.33
N ALA A 208 -25.93 -4.52 -14.84
CA ALA A 208 -25.99 -5.77 -14.06
C ALA A 208 -24.57 -6.33 -13.84
N ILE A 209 -24.45 -7.32 -12.96
CA ILE A 209 -23.16 -8.01 -12.78
C ILE A 209 -22.83 -8.81 -14.05
N ASP A 210 -21.64 -8.66 -14.59
CA ASP A 210 -21.12 -9.49 -15.68
C ASP A 210 -20.92 -10.94 -15.20
N ALA A 211 -22.00 -11.72 -15.25
CA ALA A 211 -22.04 -13.10 -14.74
C ALA A 211 -21.08 -14.06 -15.46
N LYS A 212 -20.62 -13.72 -16.67
CA LYS A 212 -19.64 -14.51 -17.41
C LYS A 212 -18.22 -14.29 -16.87
N ARG A 213 -17.88 -13.05 -16.45
CA ARG A 213 -16.60 -12.72 -15.82
C ARG A 213 -16.59 -13.00 -14.33
N PHE A 214 -17.70 -12.68 -13.65
CA PHE A 214 -17.83 -12.72 -12.21
C PHE A 214 -19.02 -13.61 -11.76
N PRO A 215 -18.99 -14.92 -12.09
CA PRO A 215 -20.12 -15.82 -11.82
C PRO A 215 -20.43 -15.96 -10.33
N ASN A 216 -19.46 -15.76 -9.44
CA ASN A 216 -19.68 -15.94 -8.01
C ASN A 216 -20.22 -14.67 -7.34
N PHE A 217 -19.88 -13.47 -7.82
CA PHE A 217 -20.59 -12.25 -7.45
C PHE A 217 -22.04 -12.28 -7.95
N ALA A 218 -22.29 -12.82 -9.16
CA ALA A 218 -23.65 -13.02 -9.66
C ALA A 218 -24.44 -14.01 -8.78
N LYS A 219 -23.82 -15.11 -8.34
CA LYS A 219 -24.43 -16.06 -7.38
C LYS A 219 -24.73 -15.40 -6.03
N LEU A 220 -23.81 -14.57 -5.52
CA LEU A 220 -24.04 -13.82 -4.29
C LEU A 220 -25.26 -12.90 -4.43
N ALA A 221 -25.34 -12.14 -5.53
CA ALA A 221 -26.44 -11.24 -5.81
C ALA A 221 -27.79 -11.99 -5.95
N ALA A 222 -27.78 -13.19 -6.54
CA ALA A 222 -28.97 -14.01 -6.70
C ALA A 222 -29.62 -14.51 -5.39
N GLY A 223 -28.86 -14.47 -4.28
CA GLY A 223 -29.36 -14.85 -2.95
C GLY A 223 -29.24 -13.77 -1.88
N SER A 224 -28.97 -12.52 -2.27
CA SER A 224 -28.81 -11.39 -1.36
C SER A 224 -29.41 -10.11 -1.93
N THR A 225 -29.48 -9.06 -1.14
CA THR A 225 -29.83 -7.71 -1.62
C THR A 225 -28.57 -7.02 -2.08
N TRP A 226 -28.48 -6.68 -3.37
CA TRP A 226 -27.42 -5.87 -3.94
C TRP A 226 -27.82 -4.41 -3.98
N TYR A 227 -27.18 -3.58 -3.16
CA TYR A 227 -27.35 -2.12 -3.15
C TYR A 227 -26.39 -1.52 -4.16
N ARG A 228 -26.85 -1.34 -5.39
CA ARG A 228 -26.03 -0.98 -6.55
C ARG A 228 -25.46 0.43 -6.47
N ASP A 229 -26.13 1.33 -5.77
CA ASP A 229 -25.81 2.74 -5.67
C ASP A 229 -25.22 3.11 -4.30
N THR A 230 -24.37 2.24 -3.76
CA THR A 230 -23.68 2.46 -2.50
C THR A 230 -22.45 3.35 -2.69
N THR A 231 -22.31 4.38 -1.85
CA THR A 231 -21.15 5.29 -1.85
C THR A 231 -20.38 5.25 -0.52
N THR A 232 -19.04 5.34 -0.62
CA THR A 232 -18.16 5.54 0.54
C THR A 232 -17.96 7.03 0.82
N LEU A 233 -17.38 7.33 1.99
CA LEU A 233 -17.08 8.70 2.45
C LEU A 233 -15.59 9.04 2.40
N SER A 234 -14.74 8.06 2.09
CA SER A 234 -13.29 8.26 1.98
C SER A 234 -12.69 7.31 0.96
N ALA A 235 -11.63 7.73 0.30
CA ALA A 235 -10.80 6.90 -0.57
C ALA A 235 -9.52 6.38 0.13
N SER A 236 -9.50 6.45 1.47
CA SER A 236 -8.42 5.91 2.30
C SER A 236 -8.97 4.87 3.25
N THR A 237 -8.39 3.69 3.25
CA THR A 237 -8.75 2.55 4.10
C THR A 237 -8.77 2.90 5.59
N THR A 238 -7.73 3.64 6.05
CA THR A 238 -7.59 4.04 7.46
C THR A 238 -8.70 4.99 7.95
N VAL A 239 -9.46 5.57 7.03
CA VAL A 239 -10.59 6.47 7.28
C VAL A 239 -11.93 5.81 6.94
N ALA A 240 -12.02 5.09 5.81
CA ALA A 240 -13.24 4.45 5.34
C ALA A 240 -13.68 3.31 6.26
N VAL A 241 -12.75 2.42 6.66
CA VAL A 241 -13.08 1.25 7.49
C VAL A 241 -13.61 1.64 8.88
N PRO A 242 -12.99 2.60 9.61
CA PRO A 242 -13.59 3.13 10.84
C PRO A 242 -15.00 3.67 10.64
N ALA A 243 -15.25 4.44 9.57
CA ALA A 243 -16.59 4.97 9.29
C ALA A 243 -17.62 3.86 9.04
N ILE A 244 -17.27 2.84 8.25
CA ILE A 244 -18.12 1.67 8.00
C ILE A 244 -18.48 0.95 9.30
N LEU A 245 -17.49 0.71 10.16
CA LEU A 245 -17.66 -0.09 11.37
C LEU A 245 -18.23 0.68 12.55
N SER A 246 -18.18 2.02 12.57
CA SER A 246 -18.80 2.86 13.59
C SER A 246 -20.19 3.38 13.20
N GLY A 247 -20.51 3.40 11.91
CA GLY A 247 -21.68 4.08 11.37
C GLY A 247 -21.62 5.60 11.50
N LYS A 248 -20.42 6.16 11.74
CA LYS A 248 -20.17 7.59 11.90
C LYS A 248 -19.37 8.14 10.72
N LYS A 249 -19.59 9.39 10.38
CA LYS A 249 -18.76 10.08 9.40
C LYS A 249 -17.30 10.18 9.86
N PRO A 250 -16.34 10.22 8.90
CA PRO A 250 -14.94 10.40 9.25
C PRO A 250 -14.67 11.64 10.09
N VAL A 251 -13.79 11.50 11.09
CA VAL A 251 -13.30 12.60 11.93
C VAL A 251 -11.86 12.92 11.51
N PRO A 252 -11.56 14.18 11.14
CA PRO A 252 -10.20 14.57 10.78
C PRO A 252 -9.18 14.26 11.90
N GLY A 253 -8.04 13.69 11.56
CA GLY A 253 -6.96 13.37 12.51
C GLY A 253 -7.24 12.20 13.45
N ALA A 254 -8.37 11.49 13.29
CA ALA A 254 -8.61 10.25 14.02
C ALA A 254 -7.77 9.11 13.44
N LEU A 255 -7.10 8.35 14.30
CA LEU A 255 -6.32 7.17 13.92
C LEU A 255 -7.24 5.95 13.75
N PRO A 256 -6.86 4.96 12.90
CA PRO A 256 -7.69 3.77 12.67
C PRO A 256 -7.60 2.77 13.83
N THR A 257 -7.84 3.22 15.04
CA THR A 257 -7.71 2.47 16.29
C THR A 257 -9.00 2.46 17.09
N TYR A 258 -9.14 1.48 17.98
CA TYR A 258 -10.27 1.40 18.90
C TYR A 258 -10.25 2.54 19.95
N HIS A 259 -9.15 3.26 20.13
CA HIS A 259 -9.08 4.43 20.99
C HIS A 259 -9.84 5.61 20.39
N ASP A 260 -9.57 5.92 19.13
CA ASP A 260 -10.26 7.03 18.42
C ASP A 260 -11.67 6.62 17.93
N HIS A 261 -11.93 5.31 17.83
CA HIS A 261 -13.22 4.74 17.42
C HIS A 261 -13.71 3.69 18.42
N PRO A 262 -13.99 4.09 19.68
CA PRO A 262 -14.46 3.14 20.71
C PRO A 262 -15.85 2.57 20.38
N ASP A 263 -16.69 3.35 19.71
CA ASP A 263 -18.02 2.98 19.26
C ASP A 263 -17.94 2.32 17.87
N ASN A 264 -17.88 1.00 17.81
CA ASN A 264 -17.77 0.26 16.55
C ASN A 264 -18.45 -1.12 16.63
N LEU A 265 -18.52 -1.84 15.52
CA LEU A 265 -19.17 -3.14 15.43
C LEU A 265 -18.61 -4.17 16.42
N PHE A 266 -17.31 -4.14 16.70
CA PHE A 266 -16.68 -5.09 17.61
C PHE A 266 -17.08 -4.81 19.05
N THR A 267 -17.09 -3.55 19.45
CA THR A 267 -17.53 -3.15 20.80
C THR A 267 -19.04 -3.29 20.96
N LEU A 268 -19.83 -3.01 19.90
CA LEU A 268 -21.27 -3.23 19.90
C LEU A 268 -21.63 -4.70 20.23
N LEU A 269 -20.97 -5.64 19.58
CA LEU A 269 -21.27 -7.06 19.70
C LEU A 269 -20.43 -7.78 20.77
N GLY A 270 -19.42 -7.11 21.35
CA GLY A 270 -18.40 -7.70 22.19
C GLY A 270 -18.87 -8.34 23.49
N SER A 271 -20.03 -7.94 24.03
CA SER A 271 -20.60 -8.51 25.27
C SER A 271 -21.21 -9.90 25.06
N ARG A 272 -21.54 -10.27 23.82
CA ARG A 272 -22.26 -11.52 23.53
C ARG A 272 -21.60 -12.42 22.48
N TYR A 273 -20.93 -11.81 21.47
CA TYR A 273 -20.41 -12.52 20.33
C TYR A 273 -18.98 -13.02 20.54
N ARG A 274 -18.72 -14.22 20.08
CA ARG A 274 -17.35 -14.67 19.85
C ARG A 274 -16.76 -13.96 18.64
N MET A 275 -15.55 -13.43 18.77
CA MET A 275 -14.87 -12.67 17.72
C MET A 275 -13.91 -13.55 16.91
N VAL A 276 -14.11 -13.62 15.59
CA VAL A 276 -13.17 -14.19 14.61
C VAL A 276 -12.84 -13.06 13.64
N VAL A 277 -11.85 -12.25 13.99
CA VAL A 277 -11.58 -10.97 13.35
C VAL A 277 -10.17 -10.93 12.77
N LYS A 278 -10.07 -10.50 11.52
CA LYS A 278 -8.81 -10.19 10.85
C LYS A 278 -8.93 -8.80 10.20
N GLU A 279 -8.27 -7.85 10.81
CA GLU A 279 -8.08 -6.49 10.27
C GLU A 279 -6.73 -6.41 9.58
N SER A 280 -6.66 -5.78 8.41
CA SER A 280 -5.42 -5.63 7.64
C SER A 280 -4.70 -4.33 7.93
N GLN A 281 -5.42 -3.20 7.92
CA GLN A 281 -4.84 -1.85 8.05
C GLN A 281 -5.49 -1.03 9.18
N THR A 282 -6.25 -1.68 10.05
CA THR A 282 -6.90 -1.03 11.19
C THR A 282 -6.68 -1.79 12.49
N ARG A 283 -6.98 -1.15 13.62
CA ARG A 283 -6.90 -1.68 14.97
C ARG A 283 -8.17 -1.32 15.77
N LEU A 284 -9.33 -1.58 15.18
CA LEU A 284 -10.63 -1.20 15.75
C LEU A 284 -11.17 -2.22 16.75
N CYS A 285 -10.72 -3.50 16.66
CA CYS A 285 -11.10 -4.50 17.65
C CYS A 285 -10.17 -4.43 18.87
N PRO A 286 -10.69 -4.12 20.08
CA PRO A 286 -9.91 -4.05 21.31
C PRO A 286 -9.23 -5.39 21.63
N PRO A 287 -8.01 -5.40 22.21
CA PRO A 287 -7.27 -6.63 22.54
C PRO A 287 -8.00 -7.58 23.47
N ARG A 288 -8.90 -7.05 24.33
CA ARG A 288 -9.73 -7.86 25.25
C ARG A 288 -10.77 -8.70 24.49
N LEU A 289 -11.26 -8.21 23.32
CA LEU A 289 -12.23 -8.91 22.50
C LEU A 289 -11.56 -9.77 21.41
N CYS A 290 -10.45 -9.28 20.86
CA CYS A 290 -9.73 -9.90 19.76
C CYS A 290 -8.30 -10.23 20.18
N LYS A 291 -8.08 -11.46 20.68
CA LYS A 291 -6.73 -11.93 21.00
C LYS A 291 -5.89 -11.96 19.72
N ARG A 292 -4.87 -11.12 19.64
CA ARG A 292 -3.89 -11.12 18.56
C ARG A 292 -2.63 -11.86 19.00
N LYS A 293 -2.05 -12.66 18.12
CA LYS A 293 -0.67 -13.14 18.30
C LYS A 293 0.24 -12.00 17.88
N ASN A 294 0.56 -11.10 18.80
CA ASN A 294 1.65 -10.16 18.60
C ASN A 294 2.96 -10.95 18.61
N GLY A 295 3.85 -10.73 17.64
CA GLY A 295 5.21 -11.24 17.70
C GLY A 295 5.90 -10.82 19.01
N ASN A 296 6.99 -11.46 19.38
CA ASN A 296 7.79 -11.03 20.53
C ASN A 296 8.31 -9.59 20.30
N THR A 297 8.68 -8.91 21.37
CA THR A 297 9.14 -7.50 21.32
C THR A 297 10.32 -7.32 20.38
N GLU A 298 11.27 -8.26 20.38
CA GLU A 298 12.44 -8.23 19.52
C GLU A 298 12.06 -8.23 18.03
N SER A 299 11.15 -9.11 17.59
CA SER A 299 10.72 -9.15 16.19
C SER A 299 9.96 -7.90 15.77
N ARG A 300 9.18 -7.29 16.68
CA ARG A 300 8.47 -6.04 16.39
C ARG A 300 9.43 -4.86 16.23
N LEU A 301 10.39 -4.72 17.16
CA LEU A 301 11.41 -3.67 17.11
C LEU A 301 12.32 -3.84 15.89
N SER A 302 12.82 -5.05 15.62
CA SER A 302 13.64 -5.36 14.44
C SER A 302 12.93 -4.97 13.15
N SER A 303 11.64 -5.33 13.01
CA SER A 303 10.83 -4.93 11.86
C SER A 303 10.64 -3.42 11.80
N LEU A 304 10.38 -2.75 12.93
CA LEU A 304 10.22 -1.29 13.00
C LEU A 304 11.48 -0.57 12.51
N TYR A 305 12.65 -0.94 13.05
CA TYR A 305 13.92 -0.34 12.65
C TYR A 305 14.29 -0.62 11.19
N SER A 306 14.01 -1.83 10.70
CA SER A 306 14.20 -2.16 9.28
C SER A 306 13.42 -1.23 8.37
N ASP A 307 12.16 -0.98 8.69
CA ASP A 307 11.28 -0.14 7.89
C ASP A 307 11.64 1.35 8.00
N VAL A 308 11.91 1.83 9.22
CA VAL A 308 12.34 3.22 9.44
C VAL A 308 13.66 3.51 8.71
N ARG A 309 14.59 2.55 8.68
CA ARG A 309 15.82 2.68 7.89
C ARG A 309 15.52 2.90 6.41
N ILE A 310 14.56 2.17 5.83
CA ILE A 310 14.18 2.33 4.43
C ILE A 310 13.51 3.68 4.20
N VAL A 311 12.60 4.08 5.08
CA VAL A 311 11.95 5.40 5.05
C VAL A 311 13.02 6.51 5.10
N TYR A 312 13.99 6.39 6.00
CA TYR A 312 15.06 7.37 6.15
C TYR A 312 15.99 7.41 4.91
N LEU A 313 16.31 6.25 4.32
CA LEU A 313 17.08 6.20 3.08
C LEU A 313 16.37 6.91 1.93
N HIS A 314 15.04 6.77 1.79
CA HIS A 314 14.26 7.52 0.81
C HIS A 314 14.30 9.03 1.09
N LEU A 315 14.28 9.43 2.35
CA LEU A 315 14.34 10.82 2.75
C LEU A 315 15.67 11.46 2.36
N LEU A 316 16.77 10.70 2.44
CA LEU A 316 18.12 11.15 2.07
C LEU A 316 18.44 10.96 0.59
N SER A 317 17.81 10.02 -0.12
CA SER A 317 18.16 9.71 -1.51
C SER A 317 17.95 10.89 -2.43
N PRO A 318 18.98 11.29 -3.22
CA PRO A 318 18.82 12.23 -4.30
C PRO A 318 17.87 11.70 -5.38
N PRO A 319 17.26 12.58 -6.19
CA PRO A 319 16.46 12.18 -7.35
C PRO A 319 17.24 11.22 -8.25
N GLY A 320 16.59 10.15 -8.72
CA GLY A 320 17.19 9.11 -9.58
C GLY A 320 17.90 7.96 -8.84
N LEU A 321 18.22 8.08 -7.55
CA LEU A 321 18.72 6.97 -6.73
C LEU A 321 17.59 6.25 -5.96
N GLU A 322 16.44 6.88 -5.82
CA GLU A 322 15.27 6.34 -5.13
C GLU A 322 14.78 5.02 -5.73
N ASP A 323 14.88 4.88 -7.06
CA ASP A 323 14.49 3.65 -7.77
C ASP A 323 15.32 2.40 -7.37
N ARG A 324 16.46 2.59 -6.69
CA ARG A 324 17.33 1.51 -6.19
C ARG A 324 16.96 1.03 -4.79
N LEU A 325 16.13 1.80 -4.08
CA LEU A 325 15.69 1.49 -2.74
C LEU A 325 14.47 0.56 -2.76
N PRO A 326 14.24 -0.22 -1.67
CA PRO A 326 12.98 -0.91 -1.48
C PRO A 326 11.83 0.08 -1.51
N ILE A 327 10.75 -0.30 -2.19
CA ILE A 327 9.59 0.59 -2.38
C ILE A 327 8.86 0.77 -1.05
N ILE A 328 8.60 2.03 -0.68
CA ILE A 328 7.64 2.36 0.37
C ILE A 328 6.26 2.33 -0.29
N ASP A 329 5.45 1.37 0.12
CA ASP A 329 4.10 1.19 -0.40
C ASP A 329 3.05 1.31 0.73
N GLU A 330 1.81 1.17 0.38
CA GLU A 330 0.66 1.31 1.26
C GLU A 330 0.48 0.14 2.25
N SER A 331 1.47 -0.77 2.36
CA SER A 331 1.46 -1.87 3.34
C SER A 331 1.73 -1.40 4.78
N TRP A 332 2.20 -0.17 4.95
CA TRP A 332 2.58 0.45 6.23
C TRP A 332 3.67 -0.31 6.99
N GLY A 333 4.43 -1.17 6.31
CA GLY A 333 5.55 -1.86 6.93
C GLY A 333 6.08 -3.04 6.12
N ASN A 334 7.18 -3.64 6.63
CA ASN A 334 7.92 -4.73 6.00
C ASN A 334 8.46 -4.38 4.61
N PHE A 335 8.88 -3.13 4.41
CA PHE A 335 9.37 -2.61 3.13
C PHE A 335 10.64 -3.32 2.66
N GLY A 336 11.49 -3.81 3.59
CA GLY A 336 12.70 -4.60 3.29
C GLY A 336 12.45 -6.10 3.21
N GLY A 337 11.23 -6.55 3.40
CA GLY A 337 10.87 -7.97 3.44
C GLY A 337 11.03 -8.65 2.10
N LYS A 338 12.17 -9.30 1.89
CA LYS A 338 12.37 -10.21 0.75
C LYS A 338 11.58 -11.49 1.01
N SER A 339 10.52 -11.71 0.22
CA SER A 339 9.80 -12.96 0.31
C SER A 339 10.67 -14.11 -0.21
N THR A 340 10.98 -15.03 0.67
CA THR A 340 11.49 -16.36 0.30
C THR A 340 10.34 -17.35 0.02
N ALA A 341 9.09 -16.86 -0.03
CA ALA A 341 7.94 -17.71 -0.27
C ALA A 341 8.08 -18.41 -1.62
N SER A 342 8.22 -19.72 -1.57
CA SER A 342 8.17 -20.59 -2.75
C SER A 342 6.75 -20.52 -3.32
N LEU A 343 6.55 -19.74 -4.37
CA LEU A 343 5.30 -19.70 -5.14
C LEU A 343 5.20 -20.89 -6.12
N GLY A 344 6.18 -21.78 -6.12
CA GLY A 344 6.24 -22.97 -6.95
C GLY A 344 5.63 -24.20 -6.29
N PRO A 345 5.47 -25.29 -7.04
CA PRO A 345 5.22 -26.62 -6.49
C PRO A 345 6.32 -26.97 -5.49
N ALA A 346 6.00 -27.79 -4.48
CA ALA A 346 6.95 -28.20 -3.45
C ALA A 346 8.29 -28.62 -4.08
N GLY A 347 9.39 -27.94 -3.70
CA GLY A 347 10.74 -28.21 -4.16
C GLY A 347 11.29 -27.33 -5.30
N GLN A 348 10.52 -26.48 -5.95
CA GLN A 348 11.06 -25.54 -6.96
C GLN A 348 11.48 -24.21 -6.31
N ARG A 349 12.78 -23.89 -6.37
CA ARG A 349 13.28 -22.55 -6.07
C ARG A 349 12.94 -21.64 -7.26
N LEU A 350 11.88 -20.86 -7.15
CA LEU A 350 11.57 -19.81 -8.09
C LEU A 350 12.55 -18.64 -7.94
N PRO A 351 12.75 -17.81 -8.99
CA PRO A 351 13.49 -16.57 -8.85
C PRO A 351 12.94 -15.78 -7.66
N LYS A 352 13.81 -15.21 -6.84
CA LYS A 352 13.41 -14.33 -5.74
C LYS A 352 12.61 -13.19 -6.35
N VAL A 353 11.30 -13.18 -6.11
CA VAL A 353 10.45 -12.06 -6.44
C VAL A 353 10.47 -11.18 -5.21
N ASP A 354 10.98 -9.96 -5.35
CA ASP A 354 11.00 -8.96 -4.27
C ASP A 354 9.56 -8.43 -4.04
N LEU A 355 8.70 -9.30 -3.51
CA LEU A 355 7.34 -8.97 -3.12
C LEU A 355 7.29 -8.94 -1.60
N ASN A 356 6.72 -7.87 -1.07
CA ASN A 356 6.43 -7.76 0.35
C ASN A 356 5.55 -8.95 0.78
N THR A 357 5.98 -9.66 1.83
CA THR A 357 5.25 -10.81 2.40
C THR A 357 3.82 -10.47 2.79
N PHE A 358 3.55 -9.22 3.13
CA PHE A 358 2.22 -8.70 3.44
C PHE A 358 1.23 -8.94 2.30
N TYR A 359 1.60 -8.66 1.06
CA TYR A 359 0.72 -8.88 -0.09
C TYR A 359 0.57 -10.35 -0.48
N LEU A 360 1.54 -11.18 -0.14
CA LEU A 360 1.46 -12.62 -0.36
C LEU A 360 0.57 -13.32 0.67
N SER A 361 0.37 -12.72 1.84
CA SER A 361 -0.49 -13.26 2.89
C SER A 361 -2.00 -13.14 2.57
N ARG A 362 -2.41 -12.28 1.64
CA ARG A 362 -3.83 -11.99 1.33
C ARG A 362 -4.67 -13.24 1.06
N VAL A 363 -4.19 -14.11 0.20
CA VAL A 363 -4.90 -15.35 -0.15
C VAL A 363 -4.83 -16.39 0.97
N PRO A 364 -3.69 -16.68 1.60
CA PRO A 364 -3.63 -17.47 2.83
C PRO A 364 -4.55 -16.96 3.95
N ASP A 365 -4.59 -15.66 4.20
CA ASP A 365 -5.46 -15.06 5.21
C ASP A 365 -6.94 -15.27 4.88
N PHE A 366 -7.34 -15.04 3.62
CA PHE A 366 -8.68 -15.34 3.14
C PHE A 366 -9.06 -16.80 3.35
N ASN A 367 -8.19 -17.74 2.97
CA ASN A 367 -8.45 -19.18 3.12
C ASN A 367 -8.54 -19.58 4.60
N ARG A 368 -7.73 -19.02 5.49
CA ARG A 368 -7.81 -19.24 6.94
C ARG A 368 -9.13 -18.73 7.51
N PHE A 369 -9.56 -17.55 7.07
CA PHE A 369 -10.82 -16.96 7.47
C PHE A 369 -11.99 -17.86 7.07
N VAL A 370 -12.07 -18.26 5.82
CA VAL A 370 -13.11 -19.18 5.31
C VAL A 370 -13.06 -20.53 6.03
N GLY A 371 -11.87 -21.04 6.30
CA GLY A 371 -11.65 -22.29 7.07
C GLY A 371 -12.08 -22.18 8.55
N SER A 372 -12.22 -20.97 9.09
CA SER A 372 -12.67 -20.75 10.47
C SER A 372 -14.19 -20.89 10.68
N PHE A 373 -14.99 -20.91 9.60
CA PHE A 373 -16.43 -21.01 9.69
C PHE A 373 -16.87 -22.31 10.33
N ARG A 374 -17.83 -22.23 11.25
CA ARG A 374 -18.39 -23.39 11.98
C ARG A 374 -19.91 -23.37 11.87
N LYS A 375 -20.53 -24.54 11.98
CA LYS A 375 -21.99 -24.65 12.10
C LYS A 375 -22.47 -23.85 13.30
N PRO A 376 -23.52 -23.00 13.14
CA PRO A 376 -24.16 -22.35 14.27
C PRO A 376 -24.66 -23.40 15.26
N GLY A 377 -24.31 -23.24 16.54
CA GLY A 377 -24.73 -24.12 17.65
C GLY A 377 -25.48 -23.33 18.72
N ASN A 378 -25.73 -23.95 19.87
CA ASN A 378 -26.45 -23.34 20.99
C ASN A 378 -25.61 -22.38 21.84
N GLY A 379 -24.31 -22.23 21.52
CA GLY A 379 -23.40 -21.31 22.19
C GLY A 379 -23.54 -19.85 21.74
N PRO A 380 -22.65 -18.98 22.23
CA PRO A 380 -22.60 -17.58 21.78
C PRO A 380 -22.45 -17.50 20.27
N PRO A 381 -23.22 -16.61 19.61
CA PRO A 381 -23.08 -16.38 18.17
C PRO A 381 -21.69 -15.83 17.83
N THR A 382 -21.25 -15.99 16.59
CA THR A 382 -19.93 -15.55 16.15
C THR A 382 -20.04 -14.40 15.17
N LEU A 383 -19.22 -13.35 15.40
CA LEU A 383 -18.90 -12.36 14.39
C LEU A 383 -17.64 -12.85 13.65
N TYR A 384 -17.78 -13.13 12.37
CA TYR A 384 -16.68 -13.36 11.44
C TYR A 384 -16.45 -12.08 10.66
N PHE A 385 -15.26 -11.47 10.80
CA PHE A 385 -14.88 -10.26 10.08
C PHE A 385 -13.54 -10.45 9.40
N LEU A 386 -13.49 -10.17 8.10
CA LEU A 386 -12.25 -10.10 7.34
C LEU A 386 -12.21 -8.80 6.52
N HIS A 387 -11.20 -7.99 6.73
CA HIS A 387 -10.75 -6.99 5.76
C HIS A 387 -9.59 -7.59 4.96
N VAL A 388 -9.75 -7.74 3.65
CA VAL A 388 -8.76 -8.32 2.74
C VAL A 388 -8.37 -7.35 1.65
N LEU A 389 -7.06 -7.13 1.48
CA LEU A 389 -6.51 -6.20 0.48
C LEU A 389 -6.60 -6.79 -0.95
N LEU A 390 -7.81 -7.12 -1.38
CA LEU A 390 -8.16 -7.55 -2.73
C LEU A 390 -9.38 -6.74 -3.20
N PRO A 391 -9.43 -6.32 -4.45
CA PRO A 391 -8.39 -6.43 -5.49
C PRO A 391 -7.29 -5.35 -5.45
N HIS A 392 -7.02 -4.73 -4.29
CA HIS A 392 -5.99 -3.69 -4.09
C HIS A 392 -4.63 -4.03 -4.74
N THR A 393 -3.89 -3.02 -5.15
CA THR A 393 -2.50 -3.15 -5.64
C THR A 393 -1.60 -3.87 -4.61
N PRO A 394 -0.50 -4.56 -5.00
CA PRO A 394 -0.07 -4.89 -6.34
C PRO A 394 -0.95 -5.96 -7.00
N TRP A 395 -1.27 -5.75 -8.27
CA TRP A 395 -2.13 -6.68 -9.02
C TRP A 395 -1.32 -7.87 -9.52
N LEU A 396 -1.25 -8.92 -8.71
CA LEU A 396 -0.39 -10.08 -8.92
C LEU A 396 -1.08 -11.26 -9.60
N TYR A 397 -2.39 -11.41 -9.39
CA TYR A 397 -3.10 -12.63 -9.75
C TYR A 397 -3.75 -12.53 -11.12
N LEU A 398 -3.70 -13.64 -11.85
CA LEU A 398 -4.54 -13.93 -13.02
C LEU A 398 -5.86 -14.56 -12.56
N PRO A 399 -6.94 -14.55 -13.37
CA PRO A 399 -8.23 -15.08 -12.97
C PRO A 399 -8.21 -16.55 -12.54
N ASP A 400 -7.27 -17.35 -13.04
CA ASP A 400 -7.07 -18.75 -12.66
C ASP A 400 -6.27 -18.93 -11.35
N GLY A 401 -5.76 -17.85 -10.77
CA GLY A 401 -4.98 -17.83 -9.53
C GLY A 401 -3.47 -18.03 -9.72
N ARG A 402 -2.99 -18.12 -10.94
CA ARG A 402 -1.55 -18.00 -11.20
C ARG A 402 -1.08 -16.58 -10.90
N VAL A 403 0.20 -16.45 -10.58
CA VAL A 403 0.81 -15.19 -10.20
C VAL A 403 1.65 -14.66 -11.36
N ARG A 404 1.49 -13.39 -11.69
CA ARG A 404 2.36 -12.72 -12.65
C ARG A 404 3.73 -12.50 -12.04
N ALA A 405 4.77 -12.89 -12.75
CA ALA A 405 6.12 -12.51 -12.40
C ALA A 405 6.31 -11.01 -12.71
N VAL A 406 6.63 -10.23 -11.70
CA VAL A 406 6.86 -8.79 -11.82
C VAL A 406 8.19 -8.41 -11.18
N ALA A 407 8.89 -7.44 -11.77
CA ALA A 407 10.16 -6.95 -11.24
C ALA A 407 9.99 -5.98 -10.06
N ALA A 408 8.85 -5.28 -10.01
CA ALA A 408 8.55 -4.29 -8.99
C ALA A 408 7.06 -4.30 -8.62
N THR A 409 6.74 -3.86 -7.42
CA THR A 409 5.37 -3.76 -6.91
C THR A 409 4.63 -2.56 -7.52
N ASN A 410 5.33 -1.51 -7.90
CA ASN A 410 4.72 -0.33 -8.51
C ASN A 410 4.19 -0.60 -9.91
N ALA A 411 3.00 -0.08 -10.18
CA ALA A 411 2.43 -0.12 -11.50
C ALA A 411 3.17 0.85 -12.44
N PRO A 412 3.67 0.38 -13.60
CA PRO A 412 4.22 1.30 -14.61
C PRO A 412 3.23 2.40 -14.96
N GLY A 413 3.72 3.62 -15.21
CA GLY A 413 2.90 4.78 -15.56
C GLY A 413 2.36 5.59 -14.37
N ARG A 414 2.79 5.24 -13.15
CA ARG A 414 2.44 5.94 -11.90
C ARG A 414 3.67 6.58 -11.27
N ASN A 415 3.51 7.81 -10.79
CA ASN A 415 4.46 8.50 -9.92
C ASN A 415 3.70 8.94 -8.66
N GLY A 416 4.02 8.36 -7.51
CA GLY A 416 3.19 8.50 -6.32
C GLY A 416 1.74 8.10 -6.62
N GLU A 417 0.78 8.99 -6.41
CA GLU A 417 -0.64 8.78 -6.74
C GLU A 417 -1.03 9.21 -8.15
N LEU A 418 -0.16 9.92 -8.89
CA LEU A 418 -0.45 10.46 -10.22
C LEU A 418 -0.22 9.42 -11.32
N TRP A 419 -1.22 9.20 -12.16
CA TRP A 419 -1.07 8.49 -13.44
C TRP A 419 -0.51 9.42 -14.51
N PHE A 420 0.81 9.46 -14.69
CA PHE A 420 1.45 10.32 -15.68
C PHE A 420 1.34 9.80 -17.13
N ASN A 421 0.96 8.54 -17.32
CA ASN A 421 0.81 7.94 -18.64
C ASN A 421 -0.55 7.26 -18.79
N ARG A 422 -1.39 7.78 -19.71
CA ARG A 422 -2.76 7.30 -19.93
C ARG A 422 -2.82 5.82 -20.33
N GLN A 423 -1.93 5.36 -21.20
CA GLN A 423 -1.98 3.98 -21.69
C GLN A 423 -1.54 2.98 -20.62
N LEU A 424 -0.56 3.35 -19.82
CA LEU A 424 -0.14 2.52 -18.68
C LEU A 424 -1.15 2.50 -17.54
N ALA A 425 -1.92 3.59 -17.35
CA ALA A 425 -3.07 3.60 -16.43
C ALA A 425 -4.14 2.60 -16.89
N VAL A 426 -4.44 2.53 -18.19
CA VAL A 426 -5.36 1.52 -18.73
C VAL A 426 -4.81 0.09 -18.54
N GLN A 427 -3.51 -0.12 -18.72
CA GLN A 427 -2.89 -1.42 -18.39
C GLN A 427 -2.98 -1.76 -16.90
N ALA A 428 -2.90 -0.77 -16.03
CA ALA A 428 -3.09 -0.97 -14.59
C ALA A 428 -4.53 -1.41 -14.29
N TRP A 429 -5.51 -0.78 -14.92
CA TRP A 429 -6.92 -1.19 -14.83
C TRP A 429 -7.14 -2.62 -15.32
N GLN A 430 -6.55 -2.97 -16.46
CA GLN A 430 -6.57 -4.35 -16.97
C GLN A 430 -6.07 -5.36 -15.92
N ARG A 431 -4.95 -5.05 -15.24
CA ARG A 431 -4.39 -5.93 -14.18
C ARG A 431 -5.30 -6.00 -12.95
N HIS A 432 -5.92 -4.89 -12.59
CA HIS A 432 -6.90 -4.85 -11.51
C HIS A 432 -8.09 -5.76 -11.81
N LEU A 433 -8.68 -5.66 -13.02
CA LEU A 433 -9.78 -6.52 -13.44
C LEU A 433 -9.40 -8.01 -13.47
N LEU A 434 -8.18 -8.36 -13.91
CA LEU A 434 -7.69 -9.74 -13.86
C LEU A 434 -7.61 -10.26 -12.41
N GLN A 435 -7.12 -9.43 -11.48
CA GLN A 435 -7.08 -9.78 -10.06
C GLN A 435 -8.48 -9.87 -9.45
N LEU A 436 -9.41 -9.03 -9.89
CA LEU A 436 -10.82 -9.12 -9.51
C LEU A 436 -11.45 -10.45 -9.97
N GLY A 437 -11.08 -10.94 -11.16
CA GLY A 437 -11.47 -12.27 -11.62
C GLY A 437 -11.02 -13.39 -10.68
N TYR A 438 -9.81 -13.28 -10.11
CA TYR A 438 -9.36 -14.20 -9.07
C TYR A 438 -10.08 -14.00 -7.74
N THR A 439 -10.39 -12.76 -7.39
CA THR A 439 -11.20 -12.42 -6.20
C THR A 439 -12.59 -13.07 -6.28
N ASP A 440 -13.23 -13.05 -7.45
CA ASP A 440 -14.48 -13.80 -7.71
C ASP A 440 -14.32 -15.31 -7.49
N ARG A 441 -13.20 -15.89 -7.94
CA ARG A 441 -12.91 -17.31 -7.70
C ARG A 441 -12.69 -17.64 -6.21
N LEU A 442 -12.11 -16.72 -5.44
CA LEU A 442 -12.00 -16.86 -3.99
C LEU A 442 -13.39 -16.77 -3.34
N LEU A 443 -14.28 -15.91 -3.84
CA LEU A 443 -15.65 -15.79 -3.38
C LEU A 443 -16.42 -17.12 -3.56
N ALA A 444 -16.12 -17.93 -4.58
CA ALA A 444 -16.70 -19.28 -4.71
C ALA A 444 -16.45 -20.14 -3.47
N ARG A 445 -15.23 -20.12 -2.93
CA ARG A 445 -14.87 -20.87 -1.71
C ARG A 445 -15.60 -20.35 -0.49
N PHE A 446 -15.74 -19.03 -0.40
CA PHE A 446 -16.49 -18.37 0.66
C PHE A 446 -17.96 -18.79 0.64
N LEU A 447 -18.65 -18.69 -0.50
CA LEU A 447 -20.03 -19.11 -0.67
C LEU A 447 -20.23 -20.60 -0.37
N HIS A 448 -19.38 -21.45 -0.95
CA HIS A 448 -19.43 -22.89 -0.69
C HIS A 448 -19.33 -23.19 0.82
N ARG A 449 -18.41 -22.52 1.53
CA ARG A 449 -18.25 -22.77 2.97
C ARG A 449 -19.40 -22.23 3.80
N LEU A 450 -20.03 -21.11 3.41
CA LEU A 450 -21.26 -20.61 4.05
C LEU A 450 -22.39 -21.63 3.95
N HIS A 451 -22.59 -22.20 2.76
CA HIS A 451 -23.64 -23.24 2.55
C HIS A 451 -23.32 -24.49 3.35
N THR A 452 -22.11 -25.05 3.27
CA THR A 452 -21.76 -26.31 3.95
C THR A 452 -21.76 -26.21 5.47
N THR A 453 -21.66 -24.99 6.02
CA THR A 453 -21.79 -24.76 7.47
C THR A 453 -23.20 -24.31 7.90
N GLY A 454 -24.14 -24.10 6.96
CA GLY A 454 -25.45 -23.55 7.25
C GLY A 454 -25.45 -22.08 7.70
N LEU A 455 -24.31 -21.38 7.56
CA LEU A 455 -24.23 -19.94 7.83
C LEU A 455 -24.99 -19.14 6.78
N TRP A 456 -25.08 -19.65 5.55
CA TRP A 456 -25.82 -18.98 4.47
C TRP A 456 -27.25 -18.64 4.88
N ASP A 457 -27.96 -19.58 5.49
CA ASP A 457 -29.37 -19.40 5.84
C ASP A 457 -29.59 -18.70 7.19
N LYS A 458 -28.60 -18.81 8.10
CA LYS A 458 -28.73 -18.38 9.50
C LYS A 458 -28.04 -17.07 9.85
N ALA A 459 -27.08 -16.60 9.03
CA ALA A 459 -26.31 -15.43 9.34
C ALA A 459 -26.80 -14.15 8.64
N VAL A 460 -26.52 -13.01 9.24
CA VAL A 460 -26.43 -11.75 8.50
C VAL A 460 -25.07 -11.74 7.78
N ILE A 461 -25.09 -11.68 6.45
CA ILE A 461 -23.89 -11.69 5.61
C ILE A 461 -23.75 -10.33 4.93
N VAL A 462 -22.62 -9.68 5.12
CA VAL A 462 -22.27 -8.42 4.44
C VAL A 462 -21.02 -8.65 3.61
N VAL A 463 -21.08 -8.29 2.33
CA VAL A 463 -19.93 -8.27 1.40
C VAL A 463 -19.89 -6.89 0.77
N THR A 464 -18.81 -6.17 0.99
CA THR A 464 -18.63 -4.79 0.47
C THR A 464 -17.17 -4.47 0.24
N ALA A 465 -16.90 -3.25 -0.21
CA ALA A 465 -15.55 -2.68 -0.24
C ALA A 465 -15.49 -1.35 0.53
N ASP A 466 -14.30 -0.99 0.95
CA ASP A 466 -14.06 0.24 1.68
C ASP A 466 -14.10 1.49 0.78
N HIS A 467 -13.47 1.43 -0.39
CA HIS A 467 -13.50 2.47 -1.42
C HIS A 467 -13.16 1.92 -2.81
N GLY A 468 -13.31 2.77 -3.82
CA GLY A 468 -12.88 2.48 -5.18
C GLY A 468 -11.45 2.96 -5.49
N VAL A 469 -11.09 2.88 -6.76
CA VAL A 469 -9.79 3.30 -7.30
C VAL A 469 -9.98 3.85 -8.72
N SER A 470 -9.20 4.87 -9.10
CA SER A 470 -9.26 5.48 -10.44
C SER A 470 -8.07 5.10 -11.31
N PHE A 471 -8.33 4.91 -12.61
CA PHE A 471 -7.34 4.61 -13.65
C PHE A 471 -7.38 5.65 -14.76
N ARG A 472 -7.54 6.92 -14.41
CA ARG A 472 -7.54 8.04 -15.36
C ARG A 472 -6.14 8.59 -15.54
N GLY A 473 -5.61 8.51 -16.76
CA GLY A 473 -4.32 9.14 -17.09
C GLY A 473 -4.40 10.67 -16.94
N GLY A 474 -3.43 11.23 -16.22
CA GLY A 474 -3.40 12.65 -15.86
C GLY A 474 -4.12 12.96 -14.53
N ASP A 475 -4.69 11.97 -13.86
CA ASP A 475 -5.42 12.14 -12.62
C ASP A 475 -4.81 11.30 -11.47
N LEU A 476 -5.25 11.56 -10.26
CA LEU A 476 -4.77 10.88 -9.05
C LEU A 476 -5.53 9.56 -8.85
N ARG A 477 -4.82 8.53 -8.39
CA ARG A 477 -5.35 7.18 -8.21
C ARG A 477 -6.40 7.10 -7.10
N ARG A 478 -6.12 7.67 -5.94
CA ARG A 478 -6.96 7.59 -4.73
C ARG A 478 -7.31 8.93 -4.11
N HIS A 479 -6.74 10.02 -4.57
CA HIS A 479 -7.18 11.34 -4.13
C HIS A 479 -8.38 11.77 -4.95
N PRO A 480 -9.52 12.06 -4.32
CA PRO A 480 -10.72 12.45 -5.03
C PRO A 480 -10.51 13.80 -5.73
N THR A 481 -10.97 13.85 -6.96
CA THR A 481 -11.05 15.04 -7.79
C THR A 481 -12.45 15.09 -8.41
N ARG A 482 -12.81 16.21 -9.03
CA ARG A 482 -14.10 16.30 -9.72
C ARG A 482 -14.22 15.32 -10.90
N THR A 483 -13.09 14.84 -11.45
CA THR A 483 -13.06 13.94 -12.61
C THR A 483 -13.10 12.46 -12.26
N ASN A 484 -12.62 12.06 -11.07
CA ASN A 484 -12.52 10.65 -10.66
C ASN A 484 -13.48 10.27 -9.51
N LEU A 485 -14.29 11.22 -9.00
CA LEU A 485 -15.11 11.05 -7.81
C LEU A 485 -15.96 9.78 -7.85
N ALA A 486 -16.63 9.50 -8.97
CA ALA A 486 -17.51 8.34 -9.09
C ALA A 486 -16.74 6.99 -9.02
N GLU A 487 -15.51 6.94 -9.55
CA GLU A 487 -14.69 5.74 -9.54
C GLU A 487 -14.19 5.41 -8.12
N LEU A 488 -14.05 6.43 -7.27
CA LEU A 488 -13.65 6.30 -5.87
C LEU A 488 -14.84 6.07 -4.94
N ALA A 489 -15.98 6.72 -5.23
CA ALA A 489 -17.14 6.73 -4.36
C ALA A 489 -17.96 5.45 -4.40
N PHE A 490 -18.30 4.95 -5.60
CA PHE A 490 -19.24 3.84 -5.73
C PHE A 490 -18.57 2.49 -5.52
N THR A 491 -18.96 1.80 -4.43
CA THR A 491 -18.47 0.49 -4.02
C THR A 491 -19.58 -0.56 -4.09
N PRO A 492 -19.27 -1.86 -4.30
CA PRO A 492 -20.27 -2.91 -4.20
C PRO A 492 -20.74 -3.09 -2.76
N LEU A 493 -22.05 -3.34 -2.56
CA LEU A 493 -22.62 -3.72 -1.28
C LEU A 493 -23.67 -4.82 -1.46
N PHE A 494 -23.42 -5.97 -0.85
CA PHE A 494 -24.37 -7.08 -0.78
C PHE A 494 -24.69 -7.35 0.69
N ILE A 495 -25.98 -7.38 1.04
CA ILE A 495 -26.44 -7.73 2.38
C ILE A 495 -27.44 -8.87 2.22
N LYS A 496 -27.16 -9.99 2.90
CA LYS A 496 -28.06 -11.11 3.00
C LYS A 496 -28.60 -11.24 4.43
N LEU A 497 -29.88 -11.22 4.57
CA LEU A 497 -30.55 -11.47 5.85
C LEU A 497 -30.76 -12.96 6.10
N PRO A 498 -30.88 -13.41 7.36
CA PRO A 498 -31.28 -14.77 7.68
C PRO A 498 -32.55 -15.16 6.96
N GLY A 499 -32.61 -16.39 6.38
CA GLY A 499 -33.76 -16.89 5.67
C GLY A 499 -34.03 -16.26 4.30
N GLN A 500 -33.25 -15.27 3.86
CA GLN A 500 -33.41 -14.74 2.51
C GLN A 500 -32.94 -15.77 1.48
N ASP A 501 -33.83 -16.14 0.54
CA ASP A 501 -33.62 -17.19 -0.48
C ASP A 501 -33.53 -16.66 -1.92
N HIS A 502 -33.91 -15.39 -2.14
CA HIS A 502 -33.87 -14.77 -3.47
C HIS A 502 -33.15 -13.42 -3.45
N GLY A 503 -32.59 -13.09 -4.61
CA GLY A 503 -31.87 -11.83 -4.83
C GLY A 503 -32.80 -10.64 -5.02
N ARG A 504 -32.33 -9.49 -4.63
CA ARG A 504 -32.98 -8.19 -4.85
C ARG A 504 -31.91 -7.16 -5.26
N VAL A 505 -32.22 -6.35 -6.27
CA VAL A 505 -31.40 -5.17 -6.63
C VAL A 505 -32.10 -3.93 -6.12
N VAL A 506 -31.36 -3.08 -5.45
CA VAL A 506 -31.82 -1.80 -4.88
C VAL A 506 -30.98 -0.67 -5.44
N ASP A 507 -31.64 0.30 -6.09
CA ASP A 507 -31.01 1.47 -6.71
C ASP A 507 -31.14 2.74 -5.86
N GLU A 508 -31.68 2.62 -4.67
CA GLU A 508 -31.72 3.71 -3.70
C GLU A 508 -30.32 4.03 -3.21
N HIS A 509 -30.03 5.32 -2.98
CA HIS A 509 -28.74 5.75 -2.48
C HIS A 509 -28.47 5.22 -1.07
N VAL A 510 -27.37 4.50 -0.92
CA VAL A 510 -26.88 3.97 0.35
C VAL A 510 -25.46 4.51 0.58
N GLN A 511 -25.11 4.79 1.82
CA GLN A 511 -23.76 5.14 2.20
C GLN A 511 -23.15 4.00 3.04
N THR A 512 -21.84 3.80 2.95
CA THR A 512 -21.19 2.73 3.71
C THR A 512 -21.34 2.84 5.22
N VAL A 513 -21.62 4.03 5.78
CA VAL A 513 -21.97 4.23 7.19
C VAL A 513 -23.34 3.64 7.57
N ASP A 514 -24.19 3.32 6.61
CA ASP A 514 -25.49 2.69 6.83
C ASP A 514 -25.36 1.18 7.18
N ILE A 515 -24.18 0.58 6.95
CA ILE A 515 -23.94 -0.86 7.14
C ILE A 515 -24.07 -1.25 8.62
N LEU A 516 -23.44 -0.52 9.53
CA LEU A 516 -23.54 -0.83 10.97
C LEU A 516 -24.99 -0.76 11.50
N PRO A 517 -25.74 0.34 11.29
CA PRO A 517 -27.14 0.39 11.70
C PRO A 517 -28.00 -0.69 11.05
N THR A 518 -27.67 -1.12 9.82
CA THR A 518 -28.39 -2.20 9.14
C THR A 518 -28.13 -3.56 9.79
N ILE A 519 -26.87 -3.86 10.15
CA ILE A 519 -26.54 -5.07 10.93
C ILE A 519 -27.25 -5.02 12.28
N ALA A 520 -27.20 -3.91 12.99
CA ALA A 520 -27.86 -3.75 14.27
C ALA A 520 -29.39 -3.95 14.15
N GLY A 521 -30.03 -3.35 13.13
CA GLY A 521 -31.45 -3.54 12.85
C GLY A 521 -31.82 -5.00 12.54
N ALA A 522 -31.00 -5.70 11.73
CA ALA A 522 -31.19 -7.12 11.42
C ALA A 522 -31.06 -8.02 12.67
N LEU A 523 -30.32 -7.60 13.68
CA LEU A 523 -30.13 -8.30 14.95
C LEU A 523 -31.12 -7.86 16.04
N GLY A 524 -32.00 -6.89 15.76
CA GLY A 524 -32.88 -6.29 16.77
C GLY A 524 -32.14 -5.54 17.87
N ILE A 525 -30.98 -4.97 17.55
CA ILE A 525 -30.12 -4.21 18.48
C ILE A 525 -30.27 -2.72 18.23
N LYS A 526 -30.57 -1.95 19.27
CA LYS A 526 -30.50 -0.49 19.22
C LYS A 526 -29.02 -0.07 19.41
N VAL A 527 -28.48 0.67 18.45
CA VAL A 527 -27.13 1.25 18.57
C VAL A 527 -27.11 2.25 19.72
N PRO A 528 -26.23 2.10 20.74
CA PRO A 528 -26.26 2.93 21.96
C PRO A 528 -25.62 4.31 21.77
N TRP A 529 -25.09 4.61 20.60
CA TRP A 529 -24.53 5.92 20.25
C TRP A 529 -25.22 6.55 19.06
N LYS A 530 -25.00 7.83 18.84
CA LYS A 530 -25.50 8.55 17.67
C LYS A 530 -24.70 8.11 16.44
N ALA A 531 -25.31 7.35 15.55
CA ALA A 531 -24.79 7.03 14.23
C ALA A 531 -25.25 8.08 13.20
N ASP A 532 -24.42 8.39 12.22
CA ASP A 532 -24.79 9.20 11.05
C ASP A 532 -25.48 8.36 9.98
N GLY A 533 -25.18 7.06 9.96
CA GLY A 533 -25.83 6.06 9.13
C GLY A 533 -27.20 5.67 9.65
N ARG A 534 -28.00 5.01 8.80
CA ARG A 534 -29.32 4.45 9.15
C ARG A 534 -29.49 3.04 8.56
N SER A 535 -30.37 2.24 9.15
CA SER A 535 -30.69 0.93 8.60
C SER A 535 -31.39 1.07 7.25
N VAL A 536 -30.93 0.27 6.25
CA VAL A 536 -31.52 0.22 4.91
C VAL A 536 -32.51 -0.92 4.72
N ILE A 537 -32.87 -1.64 5.80
CA ILE A 537 -33.87 -2.72 5.76
C ILE A 537 -35.26 -2.16 5.41
N ALA A 538 -35.59 -0.98 5.92
CA ALA A 538 -36.87 -0.32 5.67
C ALA A 538 -36.83 0.62 4.44
N GLY A 539 -35.77 0.65 3.68
CA GLY A 539 -35.56 1.50 2.50
C GLY A 539 -34.28 2.31 2.57
N GLY A 540 -33.80 2.78 1.42
CA GLY A 540 -32.62 3.64 1.28
C GLY A 540 -32.88 5.06 1.78
N ARG A 541 -31.92 5.94 1.56
CA ARG A 541 -32.03 7.38 1.88
C ARG A 541 -32.45 8.20 0.65
N PRO A 542 -33.07 9.37 0.84
CA PRO A 542 -33.19 10.33 -0.25
C PRO A 542 -31.80 10.61 -0.85
N PRO A 543 -31.71 10.89 -2.14
CA PRO A 543 -30.46 11.24 -2.79
C PRO A 543 -29.79 12.42 -2.07
N THR A 544 -28.59 12.18 -1.54
CA THR A 544 -27.76 13.22 -0.91
C THR A 544 -26.50 13.45 -1.74
N PRO A 545 -25.90 14.65 -1.73
CA PRO A 545 -24.64 14.87 -2.39
C PRO A 545 -23.61 13.82 -1.98
N VAL A 546 -22.84 13.34 -2.95
CA VAL A 546 -21.71 12.43 -2.71
C VAL A 546 -20.53 13.29 -2.26
N ASP A 547 -19.95 12.92 -1.13
CA ASP A 547 -18.80 13.59 -0.54
C ASP A 547 -17.76 12.54 -0.18
N VAL A 548 -16.60 12.60 -0.83
CA VAL A 548 -15.46 11.74 -0.54
C VAL A 548 -14.28 12.62 -0.16
N ALA A 549 -13.90 12.58 1.10
CA ALA A 549 -12.78 13.35 1.65
C ALA A 549 -12.83 14.84 1.29
N GLY A 550 -14.04 15.46 1.35
CA GLY A 550 -14.25 16.89 1.09
C GLY A 550 -14.48 17.26 -0.39
N VAL A 551 -14.29 16.35 -1.32
CA VAL A 551 -14.68 16.57 -2.73
C VAL A 551 -16.14 16.18 -2.91
N ARG A 552 -16.97 17.19 -3.20
CA ARG A 552 -18.42 17.06 -3.18
C ARG A 552 -19.04 17.33 -4.56
N ALA A 553 -20.02 16.51 -4.92
CA ALA A 553 -20.85 16.72 -6.10
C ALA A 553 -22.30 16.25 -5.85
N SER A 554 -23.26 16.71 -6.66
CA SER A 554 -24.64 16.20 -6.55
C SER A 554 -24.68 14.71 -6.87
N TYR A 555 -25.61 13.99 -6.26
CA TYR A 555 -25.81 12.56 -6.51
C TYR A 555 -26.03 12.27 -8.00
N ALA A 556 -26.89 13.06 -8.65
CA ALA A 556 -27.20 12.93 -10.08
C ALA A 556 -25.95 13.09 -10.96
N ALA A 557 -25.12 14.11 -10.70
CA ALA A 557 -23.89 14.33 -11.45
C ALA A 557 -22.88 13.18 -11.23
N THR A 558 -22.76 12.67 -10.00
CA THR A 558 -21.85 11.57 -9.69
C THR A 558 -22.34 10.26 -10.32
N LEU A 559 -23.65 10.04 -10.36
CA LEU A 559 -24.24 8.87 -11.03
C LEU A 559 -24.05 8.93 -12.57
N ALA A 560 -24.18 10.12 -13.17
CA ALA A 560 -23.86 10.31 -14.59
C ALA A 560 -22.37 10.04 -14.88
N GLN A 561 -21.48 10.49 -14.00
CA GLN A 561 -20.03 10.21 -14.09
C GLN A 561 -19.75 8.70 -13.95
N ARG A 562 -20.43 7.98 -13.06
CA ARG A 562 -20.32 6.51 -12.94
C ARG A 562 -20.70 5.81 -14.23
N ARG A 563 -21.82 6.22 -14.86
CA ARG A 563 -22.25 5.68 -16.16
C ARG A 563 -21.21 5.93 -17.26
N ALA A 564 -20.65 7.11 -17.30
CA ALA A 564 -19.57 7.44 -18.25
C ALA A 564 -18.30 6.61 -17.99
N SER A 565 -17.94 6.36 -16.74
CA SER A 565 -16.81 5.51 -16.37
C SER A 565 -17.04 4.04 -16.74
N LEU A 566 -18.26 3.53 -16.57
CA LEU A 566 -18.65 2.20 -17.03
C LEU A 566 -18.58 2.09 -18.55
N ALA A 567 -19.14 3.07 -19.29
CA ALA A 567 -19.06 3.09 -20.74
C ALA A 567 -17.61 3.11 -21.24
N ARG A 568 -16.73 3.87 -20.57
CA ARG A 568 -15.28 3.88 -20.85
C ARG A 568 -14.65 2.50 -20.59
N GLN A 569 -14.95 1.85 -19.49
CA GLN A 569 -14.46 0.50 -19.18
C GLN A 569 -14.85 -0.50 -20.25
N LEU A 570 -16.13 -0.52 -20.63
CA LEU A 570 -16.66 -1.41 -21.65
C LEU A 570 -16.08 -1.15 -23.04
N SER A 571 -15.82 0.11 -23.38
CA SER A 571 -15.14 0.45 -24.65
C SER A 571 -13.70 -0.07 -24.72
N LEU A 572 -13.02 -0.15 -23.57
CA LEU A 572 -11.64 -0.65 -23.46
C LEU A 572 -11.58 -2.18 -23.40
N PHE A 573 -12.41 -2.80 -22.57
CA PHE A 573 -12.28 -4.21 -22.19
C PHE A 573 -13.47 -5.08 -22.60
N GLY A 574 -14.58 -4.50 -23.08
CA GLY A 574 -15.82 -5.21 -23.36
C GLY A 574 -16.44 -5.85 -22.10
N SER A 575 -17.35 -6.76 -22.30
CA SER A 575 -17.98 -7.63 -21.27
C SER A 575 -17.90 -9.10 -21.68
N GLY A 576 -18.18 -10.01 -20.76
CA GLY A 576 -18.22 -11.45 -21.00
C GLY A 576 -16.89 -12.17 -20.71
N SER A 577 -16.45 -13.10 -21.55
CA SER A 577 -15.28 -13.95 -21.28
C SER A 577 -13.95 -13.19 -21.22
N TRP A 578 -12.97 -13.79 -20.52
CA TRP A 578 -11.56 -13.36 -20.51
C TRP A 578 -10.88 -13.80 -21.81
N ASP A 579 -11.02 -13.02 -22.88
CA ASP A 579 -10.50 -13.36 -24.20
C ASP A 579 -9.15 -12.65 -24.54
N ARG A 580 -8.63 -12.93 -25.75
CA ARG A 580 -7.37 -12.36 -26.25
C ARG A 580 -7.36 -10.83 -26.30
N ARG A 581 -8.50 -10.19 -26.53
CA ARG A 581 -8.62 -8.73 -26.62
C ARG A 581 -8.24 -8.05 -25.32
N PHE A 582 -8.33 -8.78 -24.22
CA PHE A 582 -7.90 -8.29 -22.92
C PHE A 582 -6.40 -8.04 -22.82
N ALA A 583 -5.57 -8.66 -23.66
CA ALA A 583 -4.13 -8.43 -23.74
C ALA A 583 -3.74 -7.22 -24.62
N GLY A 584 -4.66 -6.72 -25.45
CA GLY A 584 -4.42 -5.62 -26.37
C GLY A 584 -5.05 -4.31 -25.93
N ILE A 585 -4.26 -3.23 -25.83
CA ILE A 585 -4.70 -1.91 -25.41
C ILE A 585 -4.28 -0.89 -26.45
N GLY A 586 -5.15 0.11 -26.68
CA GLY A 586 -4.90 1.20 -27.62
C GLY A 586 -5.31 0.89 -29.06
N VAL A 587 -4.92 1.77 -29.97
CA VAL A 587 -5.36 1.76 -31.37
C VAL A 587 -4.88 0.51 -32.13
N TYR A 588 -3.76 -0.07 -31.73
CA TYR A 588 -3.18 -1.26 -32.36
C TYR A 588 -3.59 -2.59 -31.71
N ARG A 589 -4.60 -2.61 -30.83
CA ARG A 589 -5.06 -3.85 -30.16
C ARG A 589 -5.44 -4.99 -31.09
N GLY A 590 -5.86 -4.67 -32.31
CA GLY A 590 -6.19 -5.65 -33.34
C GLY A 590 -5.00 -6.50 -33.82
N LEU A 591 -3.76 -6.07 -33.55
CA LEU A 591 -2.55 -6.84 -33.91
C LEU A 591 -2.36 -8.10 -33.04
N VAL A 592 -2.96 -8.17 -31.86
CA VAL A 592 -2.79 -9.31 -30.96
C VAL A 592 -3.32 -10.59 -31.59
N GLY A 593 -2.43 -11.60 -31.69
CA GLY A 593 -2.67 -12.87 -32.35
C GLY A 593 -2.13 -12.97 -33.79
N SER A 594 -1.79 -11.84 -34.44
CA SER A 594 -1.23 -11.82 -35.79
C SER A 594 0.23 -12.29 -35.83
N HIS A 595 0.66 -12.78 -36.97
CA HIS A 595 2.07 -13.07 -37.24
C HIS A 595 2.78 -11.79 -37.69
N PRO A 596 3.94 -11.40 -37.11
CA PRO A 596 4.67 -10.21 -37.53
C PRO A 596 5.00 -10.17 -39.02
N ALA A 597 5.33 -11.34 -39.62
CA ALA A 597 5.66 -11.43 -41.05
C ALA A 597 4.50 -11.01 -41.98
N ALA A 598 3.24 -11.11 -41.52
CA ALA A 598 2.09 -10.73 -42.33
C ALA A 598 1.83 -9.21 -42.33
N LEU A 599 2.65 -8.41 -41.62
CA LEU A 599 2.39 -6.99 -41.34
C LEU A 599 3.49 -6.05 -41.90
N GLY A 600 4.15 -6.46 -42.98
CA GLY A 600 5.19 -5.61 -43.60
C GLY A 600 6.40 -5.38 -42.67
N LEU A 601 7.14 -6.45 -42.38
CA LEU A 601 8.28 -6.40 -41.46
C LEU A 601 9.48 -5.68 -42.09
N GLN A 602 10.00 -4.68 -41.40
CA GLN A 602 11.21 -3.94 -41.74
C GLN A 602 12.32 -4.23 -40.72
N ALA A 603 13.56 -4.19 -41.14
CA ALA A 603 14.71 -4.28 -40.25
C ALA A 603 14.86 -2.96 -39.46
N SER A 604 15.31 -3.07 -38.21
CA SER A 604 15.59 -1.92 -37.37
C SER A 604 16.88 -1.20 -37.78
N GLY A 605 16.87 0.12 -37.80
CA GLY A 605 18.03 0.98 -37.95
C GLY A 605 18.86 1.16 -36.66
N GLY A 606 19.14 0.05 -35.92
CA GLY A 606 19.98 0.08 -34.70
C GLY A 606 19.22 0.25 -33.36
N ALA A 607 17.90 0.33 -33.37
CA ALA A 607 17.12 0.39 -32.12
C ALA A 607 17.05 -1.00 -31.43
N ALA A 608 17.09 -1.00 -30.08
CA ALA A 608 17.18 -2.22 -29.29
C ALA A 608 16.18 -2.23 -28.11
N ALA A 609 15.81 -3.44 -27.69
CA ALA A 609 14.99 -3.70 -26.51
C ALA A 609 15.67 -4.76 -25.63
N THR A 610 15.79 -4.49 -24.33
CA THR A 610 16.31 -5.44 -23.34
C THR A 610 15.21 -5.79 -22.36
N VAL A 611 14.80 -7.07 -22.28
CA VAL A 611 13.80 -7.56 -21.35
C VAL A 611 14.41 -7.74 -19.96
N ASP A 612 13.72 -7.28 -18.92
CA ASP A 612 14.17 -7.33 -17.52
C ASP A 612 14.46 -8.78 -17.03
N GLN A 613 15.35 -8.90 -16.06
CA GLN A 613 15.88 -10.19 -15.55
C GLN A 613 14.80 -11.18 -15.09
N VAL A 614 13.73 -10.71 -14.43
CA VAL A 614 12.64 -11.59 -13.94
C VAL A 614 11.92 -12.27 -15.10
N GLY A 615 11.55 -11.50 -16.14
CA GLY A 615 10.94 -12.02 -17.35
C GLY A 615 11.90 -12.94 -18.11
N SER A 616 13.16 -12.53 -18.23
CA SER A 616 14.22 -13.27 -18.96
C SER A 616 14.42 -14.68 -18.42
N LYS A 617 14.55 -14.86 -17.12
CA LYS A 617 14.72 -16.19 -16.49
C LYS A 617 13.56 -17.13 -16.77
N LEU A 618 12.33 -16.65 -16.69
CA LEU A 618 11.14 -17.46 -16.95
C LEU A 618 10.92 -17.72 -18.44
N LEU A 619 11.27 -16.78 -19.32
CA LEU A 619 11.22 -16.97 -20.77
C LEU A 619 12.22 -18.02 -21.24
N ARG A 620 13.40 -18.10 -20.62
CA ARG A 620 14.41 -19.14 -20.93
C ARG A 620 13.94 -20.53 -20.54
N ARG A 621 13.22 -20.66 -19.41
CA ARG A 621 12.73 -21.96 -18.91
C ARG A 621 11.48 -21.80 -18.05
N LEU A 622 10.30 -21.89 -18.67
CA LEU A 622 9.03 -21.92 -17.96
C LEU A 622 8.69 -23.35 -17.52
N PRO A 623 8.62 -23.65 -16.21
CA PRO A 623 8.31 -25.00 -15.74
C PRO A 623 6.87 -25.41 -16.10
N ARG A 624 6.66 -26.71 -16.31
CA ARG A 624 5.31 -27.29 -16.46
C ARG A 624 4.52 -27.03 -15.16
N ARG A 625 3.27 -26.58 -15.29
CA ARG A 625 2.39 -26.23 -14.14
C ARG A 625 2.96 -25.12 -13.23
N SER A 626 3.78 -24.21 -13.79
CA SER A 626 4.28 -23.07 -13.02
C SER A 626 3.13 -22.22 -12.48
N ARG A 627 3.21 -21.86 -11.19
CA ARG A 627 2.33 -20.86 -10.59
C ARG A 627 2.73 -19.43 -10.96
N LEU A 628 3.99 -19.21 -11.41
CA LEU A 628 4.46 -17.93 -11.94
C LEU A 628 4.39 -17.96 -13.47
N VAL A 629 3.83 -16.87 -14.04
CA VAL A 629 3.75 -16.65 -15.48
C VAL A 629 4.39 -15.29 -15.79
N PRO A 630 5.33 -15.21 -16.76
CA PRO A 630 5.93 -13.93 -17.14
C PRO A 630 4.99 -13.08 -18.01
N SER A 631 3.69 -13.01 -17.63
CA SER A 631 2.66 -12.31 -18.42
C SER A 631 2.90 -10.80 -18.50
N GLN A 632 3.64 -10.20 -17.58
CA GLN A 632 4.11 -8.83 -17.70
C GLN A 632 5.55 -8.82 -18.20
N LEU A 633 5.71 -8.42 -19.45
CA LEU A 633 7.00 -8.23 -20.10
C LEU A 633 7.38 -6.76 -19.98
N ALA A 634 8.46 -6.47 -19.28
CA ALA A 634 8.97 -5.12 -19.09
C ALA A 634 10.46 -5.07 -19.44
N GLY A 635 10.96 -3.89 -19.73
CA GLY A 635 12.36 -3.70 -20.07
C GLY A 635 12.70 -2.29 -20.47
N THR A 636 13.94 -2.11 -20.95
CA THR A 636 14.49 -0.86 -21.45
C THR A 636 14.58 -0.84 -22.97
N LEU A 637 14.61 0.35 -23.53
CA LEU A 637 14.66 0.61 -24.96
C LEU A 637 15.82 1.57 -25.28
N ALA A 638 16.59 1.28 -26.32
CA ALA A 638 17.58 2.17 -26.90
C ALA A 638 17.15 2.58 -28.32
N GLY A 639 17.37 3.83 -28.71
CA GLY A 639 16.99 4.33 -30.02
C GLY A 639 15.47 4.51 -30.24
N VAL A 640 14.65 4.42 -29.18
CA VAL A 640 13.18 4.58 -29.27
C VAL A 640 12.73 5.77 -28.46
N ARG A 641 11.85 6.61 -29.01
CA ARG A 641 11.30 7.78 -28.31
C ARG A 641 10.11 7.39 -27.41
N PRO A 642 9.91 8.05 -26.25
CA PRO A 642 8.67 7.91 -25.48
C PRO A 642 7.43 8.21 -26.34
N GLY A 643 6.31 7.53 -26.08
CA GLY A 643 5.09 7.65 -26.88
C GLY A 643 5.03 6.74 -28.11
N THR A 644 6.15 6.13 -28.51
CA THR A 644 6.19 5.19 -29.64
C THR A 644 5.38 3.94 -29.35
N ALA A 645 4.49 3.56 -30.26
CA ALA A 645 3.71 2.33 -30.15
C ALA A 645 4.60 1.09 -30.39
N LEU A 646 4.38 0.06 -29.59
CA LEU A 646 5.16 -1.17 -29.60
C LEU A 646 4.24 -2.40 -29.69
N ALA A 647 4.71 -3.43 -30.38
CA ALA A 647 4.15 -4.76 -30.36
C ALA A 647 5.17 -5.75 -29.78
N VAL A 648 4.73 -6.63 -28.92
CA VAL A 648 5.56 -7.68 -28.32
C VAL A 648 5.07 -9.03 -28.82
N ALA A 649 5.90 -9.74 -29.56
CA ALA A 649 5.59 -11.08 -30.02
C ALA A 649 6.22 -12.14 -29.11
N LEU A 650 5.46 -13.17 -28.82
CA LEU A 650 5.86 -14.38 -28.13
C LEU A 650 5.64 -15.58 -29.04
N ASN A 651 6.67 -16.42 -29.16
CA ASN A 651 6.59 -17.66 -29.92
C ASN A 651 6.05 -17.47 -31.36
N GLY A 652 6.46 -16.37 -32.01
CA GLY A 652 6.10 -16.04 -33.39
C GLY A 652 4.75 -15.32 -33.59
N ARG A 653 3.99 -15.03 -32.53
CA ARG A 653 2.73 -14.29 -32.61
C ARG A 653 2.76 -13.04 -31.73
N ILE A 654 2.18 -11.95 -32.16
CA ILE A 654 1.99 -10.75 -31.33
C ILE A 654 1.10 -11.12 -30.15
N ALA A 655 1.66 -11.03 -28.95
CA ALA A 655 0.98 -11.39 -27.69
C ALA A 655 0.46 -10.17 -26.94
N ALA A 656 1.05 -8.99 -27.18
CA ALA A 656 0.62 -7.75 -26.54
C ALA A 656 1.02 -6.53 -27.36
N VAL A 657 0.31 -5.43 -27.18
CA VAL A 657 0.68 -4.10 -27.67
C VAL A 657 0.81 -3.13 -26.50
N THR A 658 1.72 -2.17 -26.62
CA THR A 658 2.01 -1.20 -25.56
C THR A 658 2.58 0.10 -26.14
N VAL A 659 3.10 0.96 -25.29
CA VAL A 659 3.76 2.21 -25.63
C VAL A 659 5.09 2.33 -24.89
N ALA A 660 6.09 2.91 -25.56
CA ALA A 660 7.34 3.31 -24.92
C ALA A 660 7.08 4.49 -23.97
N TYR A 661 7.71 4.50 -22.79
CA TYR A 661 7.55 5.58 -21.80
C TYR A 661 8.88 5.90 -21.11
N ARG A 662 8.94 7.06 -20.47
CA ARG A 662 10.00 7.47 -19.56
C ARG A 662 9.38 7.86 -18.24
N ASN A 663 10.02 7.56 -17.13
CA ASN A 663 9.59 8.02 -15.82
C ASN A 663 9.78 9.54 -15.70
N PRO A 664 8.96 10.26 -14.92
CA PRO A 664 9.10 11.71 -14.73
C PRO A 664 10.47 12.13 -14.17
N GLY A 665 11.08 11.33 -13.31
CA GLY A 665 12.43 11.54 -12.79
C GLY A 665 13.59 11.27 -13.78
N GLY A 666 13.28 11.04 -15.08
CA GLY A 666 14.30 10.75 -16.09
C GLY A 666 14.64 9.27 -16.25
N GLY A 667 15.89 8.98 -16.63
CA GLY A 667 16.37 7.60 -16.83
C GLY A 667 16.06 7.04 -18.23
N PRO A 668 16.28 5.71 -18.46
CA PRO A 668 16.13 5.09 -19.76
C PRO A 668 14.66 5.06 -20.21
N VAL A 669 14.46 5.04 -21.52
CA VAL A 669 13.16 4.74 -22.10
C VAL A 669 12.82 3.28 -21.80
N ARG A 670 11.57 3.03 -21.39
CA ARG A 670 11.08 1.73 -20.92
C ARG A 670 9.86 1.28 -21.68
N PHE A 671 9.55 0.01 -21.59
CA PHE A 671 8.26 -0.56 -22.00
C PHE A 671 7.70 -1.49 -20.92
N SER A 672 6.40 -1.66 -20.93
CA SER A 672 5.68 -2.66 -20.16
C SER A 672 4.51 -3.16 -20.98
N ALA A 673 4.44 -4.47 -21.20
CA ALA A 673 3.40 -5.12 -21.97
C ALA A 673 2.78 -6.26 -21.16
N LEU A 674 1.47 -6.44 -21.27
CA LEU A 674 0.75 -7.53 -20.63
C LEU A 674 0.32 -8.54 -21.69
N ALA A 675 0.93 -9.73 -21.67
CA ALA A 675 0.60 -10.84 -22.55
C ALA A 675 -0.33 -11.83 -21.86
N GLY A 676 -1.31 -12.35 -22.59
CA GLY A 676 -2.17 -13.42 -22.08
C GLY A 676 -1.37 -14.69 -21.78
N GLU A 677 -1.80 -15.42 -20.75
CA GLU A 677 -1.10 -16.64 -20.31
C GLU A 677 -1.06 -17.75 -21.37
N SER A 678 -2.01 -17.79 -22.29
CA SER A 678 -2.06 -18.73 -23.42
C SER A 678 -0.94 -18.52 -24.44
N ALA A 679 -0.27 -17.36 -24.43
CA ALA A 679 0.86 -17.07 -25.32
C ALA A 679 2.16 -17.79 -24.90
N PHE A 680 2.22 -18.30 -23.66
CA PHE A 680 3.41 -18.95 -23.11
C PHE A 680 3.35 -20.47 -23.26
N ARG A 681 4.52 -21.07 -23.52
CA ARG A 681 4.74 -22.53 -23.62
C ARG A 681 5.62 -23.02 -22.48
N THR A 682 5.44 -24.26 -22.06
CA THR A 682 6.40 -24.92 -21.19
C THR A 682 7.78 -24.99 -21.88
N GLY A 683 8.85 -24.74 -21.12
CA GLY A 683 10.20 -24.68 -21.64
C GLY A 683 10.60 -23.28 -22.12
N ARG A 684 11.31 -23.20 -23.25
CA ARG A 684 11.83 -21.94 -23.78
C ARG A 684 10.75 -21.16 -24.55
N ASN A 685 10.65 -19.88 -24.28
CA ASN A 685 9.80 -18.95 -25.00
C ASN A 685 10.67 -17.89 -25.70
N SER A 686 10.41 -17.65 -26.96
CA SER A 686 11.04 -16.58 -27.73
C SER A 686 10.23 -15.28 -27.58
N VAL A 687 10.93 -14.17 -27.42
CA VAL A 687 10.33 -12.82 -27.39
C VAL A 687 10.99 -11.93 -28.44
N ARG A 688 10.19 -11.12 -29.13
CA ARG A 688 10.64 -10.07 -30.05
C ARG A 688 9.81 -8.82 -29.82
N VAL A 689 10.45 -7.67 -29.84
CA VAL A 689 9.81 -6.36 -29.69
C VAL A 689 9.89 -5.63 -31.02
N PHE A 690 8.82 -4.96 -31.38
CA PHE A 690 8.68 -4.21 -32.63
C PHE A 690 8.17 -2.82 -32.34
N VAL A 691 8.66 -1.84 -33.10
CA VAL A 691 7.99 -0.54 -33.23
C VAL A 691 6.84 -0.69 -34.21
N VAL A 692 5.70 -0.14 -33.90
CA VAL A 692 4.54 -0.09 -34.79
C VAL A 692 4.48 1.27 -35.47
N ARG A 693 4.44 1.28 -36.80
CA ARG A 693 4.34 2.46 -37.66
C ARG A 693 3.06 2.42 -38.51
N GLY A 694 2.67 3.57 -39.03
CA GLY A 694 1.50 3.71 -39.91
C GLY A 694 0.17 3.77 -39.16
N ALA A 695 -0.92 3.82 -39.92
CA ALA A 695 -2.28 3.81 -39.35
C ALA A 695 -2.66 2.42 -38.82
N ALA A 696 -3.62 2.36 -37.90
CA ALA A 696 -4.08 1.08 -37.35
C ALA A 696 -4.71 0.13 -38.39
N SER A 697 -5.21 0.69 -39.51
CA SER A 697 -5.72 -0.05 -40.66
C SER A 697 -4.62 -0.70 -41.52
N HIS A 698 -3.43 -0.09 -41.55
CA HIS A 698 -2.28 -0.53 -42.34
C HIS A 698 -0.98 -0.43 -41.51
N PRO A 699 -0.87 -1.20 -40.43
CA PRO A 699 0.29 -1.14 -39.56
C PRO A 699 1.51 -1.82 -40.21
N ARG A 700 2.70 -1.24 -39.99
CA ARG A 700 3.99 -1.82 -40.36
C ARG A 700 4.80 -2.06 -39.10
N LEU A 701 5.61 -3.09 -39.08
CA LEU A 701 6.44 -3.46 -37.94
C LEU A 701 7.93 -3.27 -38.26
N GLU A 702 8.62 -2.57 -37.37
CA GLU A 702 10.07 -2.40 -37.39
C GLU A 702 10.66 -3.24 -36.23
N ALA A 703 11.46 -4.26 -36.56
CA ALA A 703 12.00 -5.20 -35.59
C ALA A 703 13.11 -4.55 -34.76
N LEU A 704 13.02 -4.59 -33.44
CA LEU A 704 14.10 -4.19 -32.54
C LEU A 704 15.06 -5.36 -32.29
N GLN A 705 16.36 -5.07 -32.12
CA GLN A 705 17.30 -6.04 -31.59
C GLN A 705 16.86 -6.38 -30.15
N THR A 706 16.27 -7.57 -29.96
CA THR A 706 15.69 -7.95 -28.68
C THR A 706 16.62 -8.90 -27.92
N SER A 707 17.07 -8.47 -26.74
CA SER A 707 17.88 -9.25 -25.82
C SER A 707 17.16 -9.55 -24.51
N LEU A 708 17.57 -10.63 -23.85
CA LEU A 708 17.13 -10.97 -22.49
C LEU A 708 18.26 -10.61 -21.53
N SER A 709 17.96 -9.81 -20.50
CA SER A 709 18.95 -9.50 -19.46
C SER A 709 19.45 -10.80 -18.78
N GLY A 710 20.69 -10.82 -18.37
CA GLY A 710 21.42 -11.97 -17.85
C GLY A 710 20.86 -12.61 -16.58
#